data_84be7c36fa6db6f91945f00798a48a5b
#
_entry.id   84be7c36fa6db6f91945f00798a48a5b
#
_cell.length_a   1.000
_cell.length_b   1.000
_cell.length_c   1.000
_cell.angle_alpha   90.00
_cell.angle_beta   90.00
_cell.angle_gamma   90.00
#
_symmetry.space_group_name_H-M   'P 1'
#
loop_
_entity.id
_entity.type
_entity.pdbx_description
1 polymer ?
#
loop_
_entity_poly.entity_id
_entity_poly.type
_entity_poly.pdbx_seq_one_letter_code
_entity_poly.pdbx_strand_id
1 'polypeptide(L)'
;MSGDLAQLLSAIESLTTRSRDSEDAQVSLPCSTGAPLSVPADDAAWVGEELELVHLGCGRAPAPGRSIGTDFLRGGEADWFDLGMHSDVDRDLLPKVTRAVTTDIQNRRTSRINLFHAPGAGGTTLARRLLWDFHRTVPVAIVHRVTTGDTAERVFRLTSTTGLPLLLLLDGAEISERQLDEFYDNLRSRHIPAVLLQVLRRFTPQSTRDRSFYLPSELSVTEAELFAATYGRENGARRHALLELSRHAEPRHRSAFYFGLVAFGTDFRGLGPYVRARLDGLTSSQRLIVGYLAIAHRYGQRALPVQAFADALGLPLGRPLDFTAVMPGPSLELLVQQGVGLWRTAHELVATEILEQLLTPPGGDRRAWKQQLSTWATDFAVFCRGAGAAPSETLLEIARRVFIYRDNSELIGTERSGSSQFSQLIQDIPSDEGAFDTLRQLTDLFPDEAHFWAHLGRFNSSVRSDWDAALSCIDRAIALDDHDSVLYHMKGMALRAQAYAAIEKREPIAEVVAICRQASEAFHLAREYNPENEHGYISEVQMLVRALDYAGRGQDVMTYMASPGADPWLRESPQRAEELLERIRRNRESQGDSTYEADCRARLDALYGRHDRALQVWDSLLVRPGVHRPPLRRQIVWTYLARRDRSWDKLEPKEAARAVELLEQNLREEPDSDSNLRLWVQAVRRLTAPPSLNKAIERVSYWRANADSLEAAYYLYVLYALQCLEGSIVALEQAARFMDESRQRARLRRNRTKSYEWLGHGAGLSALVHHGQLGEWVPETEFWQNSGQLRRLEGRIARIDGPQAGEIELSCGLKAFFVPARGGFSQGRSENAAVTLFLGFSYDGLRAWEVKGQ
;
A
#
# COMPACT_ATOMS: atom_id res chain seq x y z
N MET A 1 -45.75 -7.32 -14.04
CA MET A 1 -45.76 -6.77 -15.45
C MET A 1 -46.20 -5.31 -15.57
N SER A 2 -47.08 -4.73 -14.71
CA SER A 2 -47.40 -3.30 -14.77
C SER A 2 -46.38 -2.36 -14.10
N GLY A 3 -45.60 -2.84 -13.16
CA GLY A 3 -44.57 -2.04 -12.44
C GLY A 3 -43.32 -1.78 -13.31
N ASP A 4 -42.88 -2.77 -14.08
CA ASP A 4 -41.69 -2.65 -14.93
C ASP A 4 -41.91 -1.65 -16.10
N LEU A 5 -43.14 -1.56 -16.63
CA LEU A 5 -43.46 -0.63 -17.70
C LEU A 5 -43.47 0.82 -17.19
N ALA A 6 -43.97 1.07 -15.97
CA ALA A 6 -43.99 2.39 -15.36
C ALA A 6 -42.56 2.88 -15.02
N GLN A 7 -41.69 1.96 -14.58
CA GLN A 7 -40.27 2.27 -14.32
C GLN A 7 -39.50 2.50 -15.64
N LEU A 8 -39.76 1.69 -16.67
CA LEU A 8 -39.17 1.89 -17.99
C LEU A 8 -39.66 3.23 -18.60
N LEU A 9 -40.93 3.56 -18.44
CA LEU A 9 -41.49 4.84 -18.88
C LEU A 9 -40.93 6.01 -18.11
N SER A 10 -40.77 5.91 -16.79
CA SER A 10 -40.12 6.93 -15.93
C SER A 10 -38.61 7.09 -16.25
N ALA A 11 -37.93 5.98 -16.52
CA ALA A 11 -36.52 6.02 -16.95
C ALA A 11 -36.43 6.62 -18.40
N ILE A 12 -37.31 6.27 -19.28
CA ILE A 12 -37.41 6.86 -20.62
C ILE A 12 -37.78 8.33 -20.53
N GLU A 13 -38.74 8.70 -19.67
CA GLU A 13 -39.10 10.11 -19.43
C GLU A 13 -37.94 10.90 -18.80
N SER A 14 -37.19 10.33 -17.89
CA SER A 14 -35.98 10.99 -17.32
C SER A 14 -34.86 11.12 -18.36
N LEU A 15 -34.71 10.14 -19.25
CA LEU A 15 -33.79 10.20 -20.38
C LEU A 15 -34.28 11.18 -21.46
N THR A 16 -35.57 11.20 -21.74
CA THR A 16 -36.15 12.17 -22.69
C THR A 16 -36.21 13.58 -22.14
N THR A 17 -36.37 13.79 -20.84
CA THR A 17 -36.28 15.12 -20.18
C THR A 17 -34.83 15.60 -20.19
N ARG A 18 -33.86 14.74 -19.90
CA ARG A 18 -32.43 15.06 -20.09
C ARG A 18 -32.08 15.39 -21.55
N SER A 19 -32.71 14.68 -22.51
CA SER A 19 -32.53 14.94 -23.95
C SER A 19 -33.21 16.26 -24.40
N ARG A 20 -34.36 16.61 -23.82
CA ARG A 20 -35.07 17.88 -24.18
C ARG A 20 -34.40 19.12 -23.61
N ASP A 21 -33.81 19.06 -22.38
CA ASP A 21 -33.02 20.16 -21.82
C ASP A 21 -31.69 20.36 -22.57
N SER A 22 -31.25 19.37 -23.39
CA SER A 22 -30.06 19.46 -24.24
C SER A 22 -30.35 19.95 -25.66
N GLU A 23 -31.62 20.01 -26.10
CA GLU A 23 -31.98 20.43 -27.46
C GLU A 23 -31.71 21.90 -27.79
N ASP A 24 -31.55 22.78 -26.77
CA ASP A 24 -31.21 24.21 -26.99
C ASP A 24 -29.71 24.54 -26.81
N ALA A 25 -28.89 23.65 -26.35
CA ALA A 25 -27.46 23.89 -26.19
C ALA A 25 -26.67 23.20 -27.31
N GLN A 26 -26.47 23.89 -28.41
CA GLN A 26 -25.62 23.45 -29.53
C GLN A 26 -24.21 23.09 -29.00
N VAL A 27 -23.85 21.77 -29.01
CA VAL A 27 -22.53 21.30 -28.61
C VAL A 27 -21.50 21.86 -29.59
N SER A 28 -20.65 22.76 -29.13
CA SER A 28 -19.57 23.31 -29.94
C SER A 28 -18.21 23.09 -29.30
N LEU A 29 -17.26 22.62 -30.12
CA LEU A 29 -15.91 22.24 -29.71
C LEU A 29 -14.87 23.14 -30.38
N PRO A 30 -13.68 23.31 -29.75
CA PRO A 30 -12.55 23.95 -30.41
C PRO A 30 -12.10 23.13 -31.63
N CYS A 31 -11.64 23.81 -32.67
CA CYS A 31 -11.21 23.19 -33.94
C CYS A 31 -9.87 23.81 -34.39
N SER A 32 -9.07 23.04 -35.11
CA SER A 32 -7.78 23.47 -35.66
C SER A 32 -7.86 24.68 -36.60
N THR A 33 -9.06 24.96 -37.17
CA THR A 33 -9.30 26.15 -37.97
C THR A 33 -9.45 27.45 -37.20
N GLY A 34 -9.50 27.37 -35.86
CA GLY A 34 -9.74 28.49 -34.96
C GLY A 34 -11.20 28.87 -34.77
N ALA A 35 -12.11 28.45 -35.64
CA ALA A 35 -13.54 28.65 -35.49
C ALA A 35 -14.17 27.48 -34.71
N PRO A 36 -15.11 27.73 -33.76
CA PRO A 36 -15.79 26.64 -33.05
C PRO A 36 -16.54 25.73 -34.02
N LEU A 37 -16.41 24.42 -33.85
CA LEU A 37 -17.09 23.40 -34.60
C LEU A 37 -18.39 23.04 -33.89
N SER A 38 -19.53 23.16 -34.57
CA SER A 38 -20.80 22.65 -34.07
C SER A 38 -20.89 21.14 -34.35
N VAL A 39 -21.08 20.35 -33.30
CA VAL A 39 -21.26 18.89 -33.41
C VAL A 39 -22.72 18.59 -33.73
N PRO A 40 -23.02 17.78 -34.76
CA PRO A 40 -24.38 17.36 -35.07
C PRO A 40 -25.02 16.63 -33.87
N ALA A 41 -26.31 16.79 -33.66
CA ALA A 41 -27.02 16.20 -32.51
C ALA A 41 -26.88 14.67 -32.43
N ASP A 42 -26.97 13.97 -33.57
CA ASP A 42 -26.80 12.52 -33.65
C ASP A 42 -25.37 12.08 -33.24
N ASP A 43 -24.36 12.83 -33.67
CA ASP A 43 -22.96 12.58 -33.32
C ASP A 43 -22.73 12.87 -31.84
N ALA A 44 -23.29 13.94 -31.31
CA ALA A 44 -23.22 14.30 -29.90
C ALA A 44 -23.90 13.25 -29.01
N ALA A 45 -25.08 12.73 -29.44
CA ALA A 45 -25.77 11.67 -28.72
C ALA A 45 -24.97 10.36 -28.73
N TRP A 46 -24.44 9.96 -29.89
CA TRP A 46 -23.63 8.76 -30.03
C TRP A 46 -22.32 8.84 -29.20
N VAL A 47 -21.63 9.98 -29.22
CA VAL A 47 -20.45 10.20 -28.36
C VAL A 47 -20.86 10.18 -26.90
N GLY A 48 -21.97 10.79 -26.54
CA GLY A 48 -22.50 10.93 -25.19
C GLY A 48 -22.87 9.61 -24.48
N GLU A 49 -22.96 8.50 -25.20
CA GLU A 49 -23.17 7.17 -24.59
C GLU A 49 -22.00 6.72 -23.71
N GLU A 50 -20.79 7.16 -24.00
CA GLU A 50 -19.58 6.77 -23.29
C GLU A 50 -18.72 7.94 -22.82
N LEU A 51 -18.82 9.11 -23.49
CA LEU A 51 -17.98 10.28 -23.25
C LEU A 51 -18.84 11.52 -22.94
N GLU A 52 -18.66 12.13 -21.79
CA GLU A 52 -19.20 13.45 -21.47
C GLU A 52 -18.31 14.54 -22.07
N LEU A 53 -18.80 15.24 -23.09
CA LEU A 53 -18.07 16.34 -23.73
C LEU A 53 -18.15 17.62 -22.90
N VAL A 54 -16.98 18.23 -22.61
CA VAL A 54 -16.93 19.57 -22.04
C VAL A 54 -16.83 20.58 -23.16
N HIS A 55 -17.97 21.08 -23.58
CA HIS A 55 -18.09 21.96 -24.73
C HIS A 55 -18.10 23.44 -24.35
N LEU A 56 -17.98 24.34 -25.32
CA LEU A 56 -17.89 25.79 -25.11
C LEU A 56 -19.13 26.43 -24.45
N GLY A 57 -20.24 25.70 -24.42
CA GLY A 57 -21.46 26.11 -23.74
C GLY A 57 -21.59 25.65 -22.28
N CYS A 58 -20.71 24.79 -21.80
CA CYS A 58 -20.74 24.32 -20.42
C CYS A 58 -20.52 25.47 -19.41
N GLY A 59 -21.00 25.32 -18.19
CA GLY A 59 -20.74 26.24 -17.07
C GLY A 59 -21.49 27.57 -17.14
N ARG A 60 -22.47 27.75 -18.05
CA ARG A 60 -23.28 28.98 -18.12
C ARG A 60 -24.35 29.06 -17.03
N ALA A 61 -24.80 27.92 -16.55
CA ALA A 61 -25.77 27.80 -15.46
C ALA A 61 -25.43 26.59 -14.57
N PRO A 62 -25.79 26.63 -13.27
CA PRO A 62 -25.62 25.48 -12.40
C PRO A 62 -26.47 24.28 -12.89
N ALA A 63 -26.05 23.06 -12.57
CA ALA A 63 -26.81 21.86 -12.87
C ALA A 63 -28.22 21.91 -12.24
N PRO A 64 -29.27 21.38 -12.88
CA PRO A 64 -30.62 21.41 -12.34
C PRO A 64 -30.71 20.79 -10.96
N GLY A 65 -31.38 21.49 -10.02
CA GLY A 65 -31.57 21.04 -8.64
C GLY A 65 -30.39 21.27 -7.70
N ARG A 66 -29.29 21.86 -8.15
CA ARG A 66 -28.14 22.22 -7.28
C ARG A 66 -28.25 23.64 -6.71
N SER A 67 -27.85 23.78 -5.47
CA SER A 67 -27.66 25.10 -4.84
C SER A 67 -26.29 25.68 -5.25
N ILE A 68 -26.27 26.89 -5.74
CA ILE A 68 -25.05 27.57 -6.23
C ILE A 68 -23.98 27.57 -5.14
N GLY A 69 -22.84 26.94 -5.43
CA GLY A 69 -21.62 26.95 -4.63
C GLY A 69 -21.64 26.20 -3.29
N THR A 70 -22.78 25.77 -2.77
CA THR A 70 -22.85 25.19 -1.41
C THR A 70 -22.56 23.69 -1.39
N ASP A 71 -22.97 22.94 -2.40
CA ASP A 71 -22.82 21.47 -2.43
C ASP A 71 -21.35 21.09 -2.67
N PHE A 72 -20.69 21.76 -3.63
CA PHE A 72 -19.26 21.59 -3.88
C PHE A 72 -18.41 21.93 -2.64
N LEU A 73 -18.66 23.11 -2.05
CA LEU A 73 -17.87 23.59 -0.90
C LEU A 73 -18.06 22.75 0.36
N ARG A 74 -19.12 21.93 0.45
CA ARG A 74 -19.36 20.93 1.51
C ARG A 74 -18.77 19.55 1.20
N GLY A 75 -18.02 19.42 0.10
CA GLY A 75 -17.36 18.19 -0.28
C GLY A 75 -18.05 17.40 -1.41
N GLY A 76 -19.07 17.98 -2.06
CA GLY A 76 -19.63 17.46 -3.30
C GLY A 76 -18.66 17.59 -4.48
N GLU A 77 -19.01 17.01 -5.61
CA GLU A 77 -18.22 17.17 -6.85
C GLU A 77 -18.44 18.56 -7.43
N ALA A 78 -17.36 19.22 -7.89
CA ALA A 78 -17.46 20.48 -8.62
C ALA A 78 -18.14 20.25 -9.97
N ASP A 79 -19.14 21.07 -10.30
CA ASP A 79 -19.68 21.15 -11.65
C ASP A 79 -18.93 22.18 -12.52
N TRP A 80 -19.26 22.26 -13.80
CA TRP A 80 -18.59 23.19 -14.70
C TRP A 80 -18.90 24.66 -14.39
N PHE A 81 -20.03 24.94 -13.76
CA PHE A 81 -20.38 26.27 -13.28
C PHE A 81 -19.52 26.69 -12.09
N ASP A 82 -19.34 25.79 -11.11
CA ASP A 82 -18.47 26.04 -9.95
C ASP A 82 -17.04 26.36 -10.39
N LEU A 83 -16.50 25.61 -11.37
CA LEU A 83 -15.18 25.85 -11.94
C LEU A 83 -15.13 27.14 -12.73
N GLY A 84 -16.18 27.47 -13.50
CA GLY A 84 -16.30 28.75 -14.21
C GLY A 84 -16.31 29.96 -13.29
N MET A 85 -16.89 29.80 -12.08
CA MET A 85 -16.93 30.85 -11.05
C MET A 85 -15.67 30.88 -10.16
N HIS A 86 -14.67 30.02 -10.43
CA HIS A 86 -13.47 29.87 -9.59
C HIS A 86 -13.83 29.63 -8.11
N SER A 87 -14.80 28.75 -7.86
CA SER A 87 -15.17 28.34 -6.50
C SER A 87 -14.16 27.35 -5.89
N ASP A 88 -13.34 26.72 -6.72
CA ASP A 88 -12.21 25.88 -6.33
C ASP A 88 -10.95 26.72 -6.02
N VAL A 89 -9.94 26.03 -5.51
CA VAL A 89 -8.64 26.65 -5.18
C VAL A 89 -7.53 25.89 -5.91
N ASP A 90 -6.67 26.61 -6.60
CA ASP A 90 -5.54 26.04 -7.31
C ASP A 90 -4.58 25.34 -6.34
N ARG A 91 -4.19 24.12 -6.68
CA ARG A 91 -3.20 23.33 -5.93
C ARG A 91 -1.80 23.54 -6.52
N ASP A 92 -0.77 23.49 -5.67
CA ASP A 92 0.64 23.64 -6.07
C ASP A 92 1.07 22.65 -7.17
N LEU A 93 0.34 21.54 -7.29
CA LEU A 93 0.58 20.54 -8.32
C LEU A 93 0.04 20.91 -9.70
N LEU A 94 -1.01 21.73 -9.79
CA LEU A 94 -1.70 22.09 -11.04
C LEU A 94 -0.74 22.55 -12.15
N PRO A 95 0.21 23.48 -11.94
CA PRO A 95 1.11 23.94 -13.00
C PRO A 95 2.02 22.83 -13.56
N LYS A 96 2.37 21.84 -12.75
CA LYS A 96 3.22 20.71 -13.18
C LYS A 96 2.44 19.77 -14.10
N VAL A 97 1.20 19.43 -13.72
CA VAL A 97 0.33 18.55 -14.52
C VAL A 97 -0.05 19.26 -15.82
N THR A 98 -0.42 20.55 -15.76
CA THR A 98 -0.72 21.39 -16.94
C THR A 98 0.43 21.36 -17.94
N ARG A 99 1.67 21.51 -17.48
CA ARG A 99 2.86 21.46 -18.36
C ARG A 99 3.01 20.10 -19.04
N ALA A 100 2.81 19.01 -18.31
CA ALA A 100 2.89 17.66 -18.89
C ALA A 100 1.81 17.44 -19.95
N VAL A 101 0.56 17.79 -19.65
CA VAL A 101 -0.56 17.73 -20.61
C VAL A 101 -0.29 18.59 -21.84
N THR A 102 0.15 19.84 -21.66
CA THR A 102 0.49 20.73 -22.76
C THR A 102 1.55 20.14 -23.68
N THR A 103 2.61 19.57 -23.09
CA THR A 103 3.70 18.94 -23.86
C THR A 103 3.18 17.76 -24.67
N ASP A 104 2.33 16.92 -24.11
CA ASP A 104 1.80 15.76 -24.80
C ASP A 104 0.78 16.14 -25.91
N ILE A 105 -0.04 17.15 -25.68
CA ILE A 105 -0.92 17.72 -26.71
C ILE A 105 -0.11 18.28 -27.88
N GLN A 106 0.95 19.05 -27.62
CA GLN A 106 1.82 19.60 -28.65
C GLN A 106 2.53 18.53 -29.48
N ASN A 107 2.95 17.44 -28.82
CA ASN A 107 3.58 16.29 -29.48
C ASN A 107 2.62 15.45 -30.33
N ARG A 108 1.31 15.68 -30.25
CA ARG A 108 0.25 14.94 -30.98
C ARG A 108 0.40 13.43 -30.88
N ARG A 109 0.77 12.92 -29.70
CA ARG A 109 0.95 11.48 -29.45
C ARG A 109 -0.12 10.96 -28.50
N THR A 110 -0.45 9.68 -28.64
CA THR A 110 -1.22 8.98 -27.61
C THR A 110 -0.33 8.87 -26.36
N SER A 111 -0.82 9.37 -25.24
CA SER A 111 -0.08 9.34 -23.98
C SER A 111 -0.99 9.13 -22.78
N ARG A 112 -0.41 8.63 -21.67
CA ARG A 112 -1.12 8.43 -20.40
C ARG A 112 -0.41 9.22 -19.32
N ILE A 113 -1.18 9.99 -18.55
CA ILE A 113 -0.73 10.75 -17.38
C ILE A 113 -1.51 10.26 -16.18
N ASN A 114 -0.82 9.82 -15.13
CA ASN A 114 -1.43 9.34 -13.91
C ASN A 114 -1.39 10.43 -12.83
N LEU A 115 -2.56 10.78 -12.31
CA LEU A 115 -2.73 11.66 -11.16
C LEU A 115 -3.17 10.82 -9.95
N PHE A 116 -2.22 10.43 -9.14
CA PHE A 116 -2.50 9.79 -7.86
C PHE A 116 -2.82 10.85 -6.82
N HIS A 117 -3.79 10.58 -5.97
CA HIS A 117 -4.12 11.51 -4.89
C HIS A 117 -4.50 10.80 -3.60
N ALA A 118 -4.19 11.43 -2.47
CA ALA A 118 -4.69 10.99 -1.18
C ALA A 118 -6.19 11.31 -1.05
N PRO A 119 -6.92 10.55 -0.21
CA PRO A 119 -8.31 10.86 0.11
C PRO A 119 -8.47 12.29 0.65
N GLY A 120 -9.48 13.00 0.19
CA GLY A 120 -9.73 14.39 0.59
C GLY A 120 -8.78 15.44 0.03
N ALA A 121 -7.85 15.05 -0.82
CA ALA A 121 -6.88 15.96 -1.44
C ALA A 121 -7.46 16.86 -2.53
N GLY A 122 -8.61 16.52 -3.10
CA GLY A 122 -9.21 17.25 -4.21
C GLY A 122 -8.67 16.84 -5.60
N GLY A 123 -8.28 15.57 -5.77
CA GLY A 123 -7.73 15.06 -7.03
C GLY A 123 -8.70 15.20 -8.20
N THR A 124 -9.97 14.78 -8.03
CA THR A 124 -11.04 14.96 -9.01
C THR A 124 -11.26 16.45 -9.37
N THR A 125 -11.25 17.33 -8.36
CA THR A 125 -11.41 18.78 -8.58
C THR A 125 -10.27 19.35 -9.41
N LEU A 126 -9.02 18.98 -9.08
CA LEU A 126 -7.84 19.39 -9.83
C LEU A 126 -7.89 18.90 -11.29
N ALA A 127 -8.30 17.64 -11.51
CA ALA A 127 -8.42 17.09 -12.85
C ALA A 127 -9.52 17.79 -13.67
N ARG A 128 -10.70 18.04 -13.07
CA ARG A 128 -11.78 18.81 -13.72
C ARG A 128 -11.37 20.25 -13.98
N ARG A 129 -10.63 20.90 -13.07
CA ARG A 129 -10.03 22.24 -13.31
C ARG A 129 -9.14 22.21 -14.54
N LEU A 130 -8.29 21.19 -14.67
CA LEU A 130 -7.43 21.04 -15.82
C LEU A 130 -8.25 20.91 -17.13
N LEU A 131 -9.29 20.07 -17.15
CA LEU A 131 -10.17 19.96 -18.31
C LEU A 131 -10.84 21.31 -18.64
N TRP A 132 -11.32 22.02 -17.63
CA TRP A 132 -11.91 23.35 -17.80
C TRP A 132 -10.93 24.35 -18.39
N ASP A 133 -9.67 24.35 -17.97
CA ASP A 133 -8.65 25.24 -18.51
C ASP A 133 -8.32 24.93 -19.97
N PHE A 134 -8.42 23.66 -20.39
CA PHE A 134 -8.14 23.21 -21.77
C PHE A 134 -9.36 23.25 -22.70
N HIS A 135 -10.61 23.25 -22.22
CA HIS A 135 -11.80 23.03 -23.04
C HIS A 135 -11.99 24.06 -24.17
N ARG A 136 -11.32 25.22 -24.10
CA ARG A 136 -11.36 26.26 -25.15
C ARG A 136 -10.25 26.11 -26.19
N THR A 137 -9.26 25.28 -25.92
CA THR A 137 -8.06 25.13 -26.77
C THR A 137 -8.00 23.79 -27.48
N VAL A 138 -8.47 22.74 -26.84
CA VAL A 138 -8.59 21.39 -27.41
C VAL A 138 -9.92 20.76 -26.99
N PRO A 139 -10.47 19.82 -27.76
CA PRO A 139 -11.63 19.05 -27.30
C PRO A 139 -11.25 18.27 -26.04
N VAL A 140 -12.14 18.27 -25.05
CA VAL A 140 -11.96 17.54 -23.80
C VAL A 140 -13.21 16.74 -23.45
N ALA A 141 -13.04 15.55 -22.85
CA ALA A 141 -14.15 14.72 -22.42
C ALA A 141 -13.84 13.91 -21.16
N ILE A 142 -14.89 13.54 -20.41
CA ILE A 142 -14.81 12.55 -19.33
C ILE A 142 -15.28 11.21 -19.89
N VAL A 143 -14.52 10.16 -19.62
CA VAL A 143 -14.86 8.78 -20.01
C VAL A 143 -15.64 8.11 -18.89
N HIS A 144 -16.91 7.79 -19.14
CA HIS A 144 -17.76 7.08 -18.18
C HIS A 144 -17.68 5.56 -18.33
N ARG A 145 -17.51 5.09 -19.54
CA ARG A 145 -17.43 3.66 -19.86
C ARG A 145 -16.47 3.43 -21.02
N VAL A 146 -15.79 2.31 -21.01
CA VAL A 146 -14.94 1.86 -22.11
C VAL A 146 -15.53 0.57 -22.67
N THR A 147 -15.92 0.62 -23.94
CA THR A 147 -16.27 -0.55 -24.76
C THR A 147 -15.16 -0.78 -25.77
N THR A 148 -14.59 -1.99 -25.77
CA THR A 148 -13.45 -2.31 -26.65
C THR A 148 -13.80 -2.05 -28.13
N GLY A 149 -13.09 -1.15 -28.77
CA GLY A 149 -13.28 -0.74 -30.16
C GLY A 149 -14.17 0.49 -30.35
N ASP A 150 -15.34 0.55 -29.75
CA ASP A 150 -16.29 1.65 -29.95
C ASP A 150 -15.83 2.97 -29.35
N THR A 151 -15.30 2.93 -28.13
CA THR A 151 -14.76 4.13 -27.48
C THR A 151 -13.60 4.73 -28.29
N ALA A 152 -12.72 3.88 -28.82
CA ALA A 152 -11.61 4.36 -29.65
C ALA A 152 -12.11 4.98 -30.96
N GLU A 153 -13.22 4.47 -31.55
CA GLU A 153 -13.85 5.04 -32.74
C GLU A 153 -14.46 6.42 -32.45
N ARG A 154 -15.11 6.60 -31.27
CA ARG A 154 -15.62 7.92 -30.83
C ARG A 154 -14.49 8.94 -30.71
N VAL A 155 -13.36 8.54 -30.10
CA VAL A 155 -12.17 9.39 -29.97
C VAL A 155 -11.58 9.71 -31.34
N PHE A 156 -11.46 8.73 -32.23
CA PHE A 156 -11.00 8.93 -33.63
C PHE A 156 -11.86 9.94 -34.36
N ARG A 157 -13.18 9.81 -34.29
CA ARG A 157 -14.11 10.72 -34.94
C ARG A 157 -13.96 12.15 -34.43
N LEU A 158 -13.88 12.35 -33.10
CA LEU A 158 -13.67 13.66 -32.49
C LEU A 158 -12.35 14.29 -32.95
N THR A 159 -11.24 13.53 -32.87
CA THR A 159 -9.92 14.04 -33.29
C THR A 159 -9.83 14.33 -34.78
N SER A 160 -10.45 13.51 -35.61
CA SER A 160 -10.48 13.69 -37.08
C SER A 160 -11.33 14.91 -37.50
N THR A 161 -12.49 15.10 -36.85
CA THR A 161 -13.41 16.18 -37.14
C THR A 161 -12.88 17.53 -36.66
N THR A 162 -12.29 17.58 -35.44
CA THR A 162 -11.74 18.82 -34.87
C THR A 162 -10.34 19.14 -35.40
N GLY A 163 -9.60 18.15 -35.89
CA GLY A 163 -8.21 18.27 -36.29
C GLY A 163 -7.24 18.51 -35.13
N LEU A 164 -7.69 18.34 -33.87
CA LEU A 164 -6.95 18.57 -32.63
C LEU A 164 -6.81 17.27 -31.83
N PRO A 165 -5.74 17.14 -31.01
CA PRO A 165 -5.65 16.08 -30.01
C PRO A 165 -6.77 16.19 -28.98
N LEU A 166 -7.23 15.06 -28.45
CA LEU A 166 -8.29 14.99 -27.42
C LEU A 166 -7.68 14.79 -26.03
N LEU A 167 -8.14 15.57 -25.06
CA LEU A 167 -7.82 15.33 -23.64
C LEU A 167 -8.96 14.55 -22.99
N LEU A 168 -8.67 13.37 -22.48
CA LEU A 168 -9.62 12.45 -21.86
C LEU A 168 -9.36 12.33 -20.35
N LEU A 169 -10.38 12.56 -19.54
CA LEU A 169 -10.34 12.29 -18.11
C LEU A 169 -10.95 10.92 -17.82
N LEU A 170 -10.20 10.08 -17.15
CA LEU A 170 -10.65 8.81 -16.59
C LEU A 170 -10.63 8.98 -15.07
N ASP A 171 -11.77 9.42 -14.52
CA ASP A 171 -11.93 9.61 -13.08
C ASP A 171 -12.85 8.54 -12.51
N GLY A 172 -12.37 7.88 -11.49
CA GLY A 172 -13.10 6.82 -10.82
C GLY A 172 -12.69 5.42 -11.25
N ALA A 173 -13.13 4.47 -10.44
CA ALA A 173 -12.73 3.09 -10.53
C ALA A 173 -13.69 2.23 -11.40
N GLU A 174 -14.49 2.83 -12.29
CA GLU A 174 -15.47 2.12 -13.09
C GLU A 174 -14.86 1.33 -14.25
N ILE A 175 -13.68 1.76 -14.70
CA ILE A 175 -12.94 1.12 -15.79
C ILE A 175 -11.84 0.25 -15.18
N SER A 176 -11.82 -1.04 -15.52
CA SER A 176 -10.77 -1.94 -15.08
C SER A 176 -9.41 -1.59 -15.74
N GLU A 177 -8.29 -1.90 -15.08
CA GLU A 177 -6.97 -1.64 -15.66
C GLU A 177 -6.80 -2.34 -17.02
N ARG A 178 -7.30 -3.57 -17.16
CA ARG A 178 -7.27 -4.30 -18.42
C ARG A 178 -8.01 -3.57 -19.54
N GLN A 179 -9.24 -3.11 -19.28
CA GLN A 179 -10.02 -2.34 -20.29
C GLN A 179 -9.30 -1.04 -20.66
N LEU A 180 -8.66 -0.40 -19.68
CA LEU A 180 -7.90 0.82 -19.91
C LEU A 180 -6.65 0.56 -20.77
N ASP A 181 -5.91 -0.51 -20.49
CA ASP A 181 -4.74 -0.88 -21.26
C ASP A 181 -5.13 -1.27 -22.69
N GLU A 182 -6.17 -2.07 -22.87
CA GLU A 182 -6.73 -2.41 -24.20
C GLU A 182 -7.18 -1.15 -24.97
N PHE A 183 -7.82 -0.21 -24.31
CA PHE A 183 -8.24 1.07 -24.88
C PHE A 183 -7.03 1.92 -25.29
N TYR A 184 -6.05 2.05 -24.40
CA TYR A 184 -4.82 2.80 -24.67
C TYR A 184 -4.04 2.22 -25.85
N ASP A 185 -3.88 0.89 -25.90
CA ASP A 185 -3.19 0.20 -26.98
C ASP A 185 -3.95 0.33 -28.31
N ASN A 186 -5.28 0.32 -28.30
CA ASN A 186 -6.10 0.57 -29.49
C ASN A 186 -5.89 2.00 -30.02
N LEU A 187 -5.93 3.02 -29.16
CA LEU A 187 -5.65 4.40 -29.55
C LEU A 187 -4.23 4.54 -30.14
N ARG A 188 -3.25 3.89 -29.51
CA ARG A 188 -1.84 3.95 -29.91
C ARG A 188 -1.59 3.26 -31.25
N SER A 189 -2.11 2.05 -31.43
CA SER A 189 -1.95 1.28 -32.68
C SER A 189 -2.58 1.99 -33.88
N ARG A 190 -3.66 2.73 -33.65
CA ARG A 190 -4.36 3.54 -34.67
C ARG A 190 -3.78 4.96 -34.82
N HIS A 191 -2.73 5.32 -34.07
CA HIS A 191 -2.10 6.65 -34.06
C HIS A 191 -3.07 7.80 -33.78
N ILE A 192 -4.07 7.57 -32.93
CA ILE A 192 -5.06 8.59 -32.54
C ILE A 192 -4.45 9.53 -31.51
N PRO A 193 -4.31 10.83 -31.78
CA PRO A 193 -3.68 11.75 -30.85
C PRO A 193 -4.61 12.04 -29.66
N ALA A 194 -4.36 11.39 -28.51
CA ALA A 194 -5.15 11.56 -27.30
C ALA A 194 -4.26 11.52 -26.05
N VAL A 195 -4.56 12.39 -25.09
CA VAL A 195 -3.92 12.42 -23.78
C VAL A 195 -4.91 11.90 -22.76
N LEU A 196 -4.60 10.75 -22.14
CA LEU A 196 -5.42 10.11 -21.12
C LEU A 196 -4.93 10.58 -19.74
N LEU A 197 -5.73 11.41 -19.06
CA LEU A 197 -5.51 11.79 -17.66
C LEU A 197 -6.27 10.83 -16.75
N GLN A 198 -5.58 9.89 -16.16
CA GLN A 198 -6.16 8.94 -15.22
C GLN A 198 -6.02 9.45 -13.79
N VAL A 199 -7.14 9.56 -13.07
CA VAL A 199 -7.18 9.97 -11.66
C VAL A 199 -7.40 8.73 -10.79
N LEU A 200 -6.47 8.50 -9.86
CA LEU A 200 -6.45 7.30 -9.03
C LEU A 200 -6.24 7.68 -7.56
N ARG A 201 -7.20 7.30 -6.74
CA ARG A 201 -7.07 7.46 -5.29
C ARG A 201 -6.09 6.43 -4.71
N ARG A 202 -5.17 6.87 -3.84
CA ARG A 202 -4.18 6.03 -3.17
C ARG A 202 -4.09 6.39 -1.69
N PHE A 203 -4.00 5.38 -0.83
CA PHE A 203 -3.84 5.58 0.61
C PHE A 203 -2.40 5.89 1.02
N THR A 204 -1.44 5.46 0.22
CA THR A 204 -0.02 5.68 0.45
C THR A 204 0.55 6.62 -0.61
N PRO A 205 1.47 7.53 -0.25
CA PRO A 205 2.17 8.35 -1.20
C PRO A 205 2.86 7.50 -2.28
N GLN A 206 2.73 7.92 -3.53
CA GLN A 206 3.39 7.29 -4.67
C GLN A 206 4.62 8.09 -5.08
N SER A 207 5.68 7.39 -5.50
CA SER A 207 6.80 8.06 -6.14
C SER A 207 6.36 8.60 -7.50
N THR A 208 6.71 9.86 -7.77
CA THR A 208 6.41 10.49 -9.06
C THR A 208 7.37 9.95 -10.13
N ARG A 209 6.83 9.28 -11.15
CA ARG A 209 7.53 8.96 -12.40
C ARG A 209 7.30 10.10 -13.41
N ASP A 210 8.05 10.09 -14.52
CA ASP A 210 7.67 10.89 -15.68
C ASP A 210 6.21 10.58 -16.02
N ARG A 211 5.36 11.62 -16.08
CA ARG A 211 3.90 11.52 -16.32
C ARG A 211 3.09 10.86 -15.19
N SER A 212 3.65 10.71 -14.00
CA SER A 212 2.91 10.29 -12.81
C SER A 212 3.09 11.33 -11.70
N PHE A 213 1.99 11.82 -11.18
CA PHE A 213 1.96 12.88 -10.17
C PHE A 213 1.21 12.40 -8.93
N TYR A 214 1.60 12.88 -7.76
CA TYR A 214 0.91 12.57 -6.51
C TYR A 214 0.48 13.85 -5.79
N LEU A 215 -0.82 13.95 -5.49
CA LEU A 215 -1.42 15.04 -4.72
C LEU A 215 -1.64 14.58 -3.28
N PRO A 216 -0.89 15.10 -2.31
CA PRO A 216 -1.07 14.76 -0.90
C PRO A 216 -2.38 15.35 -0.34
N SER A 217 -2.94 14.73 0.69
CA SER A 217 -4.11 15.28 1.40
C SER A 217 -3.79 16.56 2.13
N GLU A 218 -2.59 16.65 2.69
CA GLU A 218 -2.12 17.80 3.43
C GLU A 218 -1.87 18.99 2.50
N LEU A 219 -2.45 20.12 2.86
CA LEU A 219 -2.20 21.39 2.17
C LEU A 219 -0.83 21.96 2.54
N SER A 220 -0.11 22.49 1.56
CA SER A 220 1.06 23.32 1.83
C SER A 220 0.65 24.61 2.57
N VAL A 221 1.60 25.31 3.15
CA VAL A 221 1.32 26.59 3.83
C VAL A 221 0.68 27.58 2.85
N THR A 222 1.21 27.65 1.64
CA THR A 222 0.69 28.54 0.58
C THR A 222 -0.73 28.16 0.17
N GLU A 223 -0.99 26.86 -0.05
CA GLU A 223 -2.33 26.37 -0.36
C GLU A 223 -3.31 26.66 0.77
N ALA A 224 -2.93 26.40 2.03
CA ALA A 224 -3.79 26.65 3.19
C ALA A 224 -4.17 28.16 3.32
N GLU A 225 -3.23 29.07 3.02
CA GLU A 225 -3.49 30.51 2.98
C GLU A 225 -4.46 30.88 1.84
N LEU A 226 -4.30 30.28 0.66
CA LEU A 226 -5.22 30.46 -0.48
C LEU A 226 -6.63 29.96 -0.16
N PHE A 227 -6.75 28.76 0.41
CA PHE A 227 -8.04 28.22 0.87
C PHE A 227 -8.69 29.11 1.92
N ALA A 228 -7.92 29.58 2.93
CA ALA A 228 -8.44 30.49 3.95
C ALA A 228 -8.86 31.85 3.37
N ALA A 229 -8.14 32.38 2.38
CA ALA A 229 -8.50 33.61 1.69
C ALA A 229 -9.77 33.45 0.84
N THR A 230 -9.89 32.35 0.09
CA THR A 230 -11.02 32.08 -0.80
C THR A 230 -12.29 31.76 0.01
N TYR A 231 -12.22 30.80 0.94
CA TYR A 231 -13.37 30.34 1.73
C TYR A 231 -13.75 31.31 2.86
N GLY A 232 -12.82 32.12 3.31
CA GLY A 232 -13.02 33.15 4.33
C GLY A 232 -13.21 34.57 3.79
N ARG A 233 -13.41 34.76 2.46
CA ARG A 233 -13.47 36.08 1.83
C ARG A 233 -14.46 37.03 2.49
N GLU A 234 -15.63 36.52 2.88
CA GLU A 234 -16.72 37.33 3.48
C GLU A 234 -16.80 37.21 5.01
N ASN A 235 -15.93 36.40 5.65
CA ASN A 235 -15.99 36.14 7.09
C ASN A 235 -14.61 35.99 7.71
N GLY A 236 -14.14 37.03 8.40
CA GLY A 236 -12.83 37.06 9.05
C GLY A 236 -12.63 36.00 10.14
N ALA A 237 -13.69 35.63 10.89
CA ALA A 237 -13.62 34.59 11.90
C ALA A 237 -13.42 33.19 11.25
N ARG A 238 -14.11 32.94 10.13
CA ARG A 238 -13.92 31.72 9.31
C ARG A 238 -12.49 31.65 8.77
N ARG A 239 -11.99 32.75 8.22
CA ARG A 239 -10.60 32.82 7.73
C ARG A 239 -9.59 32.48 8.84
N HIS A 240 -9.79 33.04 10.02
CA HIS A 240 -8.92 32.76 11.17
C HIS A 240 -8.98 31.28 11.58
N ALA A 241 -10.17 30.68 11.67
CA ALA A 241 -10.35 29.28 12.00
C ALA A 241 -9.63 28.35 10.99
N LEU A 242 -9.68 28.66 9.68
CA LEU A 242 -8.99 27.91 8.64
C LEU A 242 -7.47 28.03 8.74
N LEU A 243 -6.93 29.21 9.08
CA LEU A 243 -5.50 29.38 9.31
C LEU A 243 -5.01 28.62 10.56
N GLU A 244 -5.80 28.59 11.63
CA GLU A 244 -5.49 27.75 12.80
C GLU A 244 -5.52 26.26 12.45
N LEU A 245 -6.45 25.83 11.59
CA LEU A 245 -6.54 24.45 11.10
C LEU A 245 -5.28 24.02 10.33
N SER A 246 -4.65 24.93 9.58
CA SER A 246 -3.40 24.64 8.86
C SER A 246 -2.24 24.23 9.77
N ARG A 247 -2.32 24.55 11.05
CA ARG A 247 -1.33 24.20 12.08
C ARG A 247 -1.69 22.97 12.91
N HIS A 248 -2.81 22.32 12.60
CA HIS A 248 -3.28 21.17 13.37
C HIS A 248 -2.29 20.01 13.30
N ALA A 249 -2.10 19.29 14.41
CA ALA A 249 -1.13 18.20 14.50
C ALA A 249 -1.46 17.00 13.59
N GLU A 250 -2.76 16.71 13.42
CA GLU A 250 -3.20 15.59 12.57
C GLU A 250 -3.27 16.01 11.09
N PRO A 251 -2.55 15.33 10.17
CA PRO A 251 -2.52 15.68 8.74
C PRO A 251 -3.90 15.68 8.07
N ARG A 252 -4.80 14.78 8.47
CA ARG A 252 -6.16 14.69 7.91
C ARG A 252 -6.97 15.99 8.09
N HIS A 253 -6.73 16.74 9.18
CA HIS A 253 -7.39 18.01 9.44
C HIS A 253 -6.86 19.15 8.55
N ARG A 254 -5.69 18.97 7.97
CA ARG A 254 -5.08 19.93 7.04
C ARG A 254 -5.40 19.60 5.57
N SER A 255 -6.50 18.91 5.30
CA SER A 255 -6.95 18.55 3.95
C SER A 255 -7.96 19.56 3.39
N ALA A 256 -8.02 19.65 2.05
CA ALA A 256 -8.97 20.51 1.35
C ALA A 256 -10.42 20.22 1.76
N PHE A 257 -10.77 18.95 1.91
CA PHE A 257 -12.10 18.52 2.37
C PHE A 257 -12.42 19.02 3.78
N TYR A 258 -11.48 18.93 4.70
CA TYR A 258 -11.70 19.37 6.08
C TYR A 258 -11.85 20.89 6.16
N PHE A 259 -11.10 21.62 5.34
CA PHE A 259 -11.25 23.08 5.18
C PHE A 259 -12.65 23.45 4.69
N GLY A 260 -13.20 22.70 3.72
CA GLY A 260 -14.56 22.88 3.24
C GLY A 260 -15.59 22.65 4.36
N LEU A 261 -15.47 21.59 5.13
CA LEU A 261 -16.38 21.30 6.24
C LEU A 261 -16.33 22.37 7.34
N VAL A 262 -15.14 22.83 7.72
CA VAL A 262 -14.99 23.90 8.73
C VAL A 262 -15.57 25.23 8.22
N ALA A 263 -15.42 25.49 6.94
CA ALA A 263 -15.88 26.76 6.35
C ALA A 263 -17.41 26.78 6.14
N PHE A 264 -18.00 25.67 5.70
CA PHE A 264 -19.37 25.64 5.18
C PHE A 264 -20.30 24.61 5.84
N GLY A 265 -19.76 23.73 6.70
CA GLY A 265 -20.57 22.81 7.49
C GLY A 265 -21.38 23.55 8.56
N THR A 266 -22.70 23.33 8.62
CA THR A 266 -23.54 23.83 9.69
C THR A 266 -23.20 23.14 11.00
N ASP A 267 -22.92 23.92 12.07
CA ASP A 267 -22.58 23.43 13.42
C ASP A 267 -21.40 22.45 13.48
N PHE A 268 -20.49 22.55 12.52
CA PHE A 268 -19.32 21.68 12.46
C PHE A 268 -18.34 21.96 13.63
N ARG A 269 -18.29 21.05 14.61
CA ARG A 269 -17.38 21.07 15.76
C ARG A 269 -16.29 19.99 15.66
N GLY A 270 -16.01 19.51 14.45
CA GLY A 270 -15.11 18.41 14.16
C GLY A 270 -15.84 17.19 13.58
N LEU A 271 -15.11 16.36 12.82
CA LEU A 271 -15.70 15.23 12.08
C LEU A 271 -16.35 14.19 13.00
N GLY A 272 -15.71 13.90 14.15
CA GLY A 272 -16.24 12.95 15.11
C GLY A 272 -17.62 13.31 15.68
N PRO A 273 -17.80 14.52 16.27
CA PRO A 273 -19.11 14.98 16.70
C PRO A 273 -20.13 15.11 15.57
N TYR A 274 -19.71 15.54 14.38
CA TYR A 274 -20.54 15.67 13.20
C TYR A 274 -21.14 14.31 12.76
N VAL A 275 -20.31 13.27 12.65
CA VAL A 275 -20.77 11.92 12.27
C VAL A 275 -21.59 11.31 13.40
N ARG A 276 -21.18 11.46 14.67
CA ARG A 276 -21.91 10.90 15.81
C ARG A 276 -23.36 11.40 15.89
N ALA A 277 -23.57 12.71 15.78
CA ALA A 277 -24.91 13.29 15.81
C ALA A 277 -25.83 12.74 14.70
N ARG A 278 -25.26 12.26 13.61
CA ARG A 278 -26.00 11.71 12.47
C ARG A 278 -26.15 10.19 12.52
N LEU A 279 -25.34 9.50 13.30
CA LEU A 279 -25.49 8.07 13.61
C LEU A 279 -26.38 7.83 14.84
N ASP A 280 -26.58 8.84 15.67
CA ASP A 280 -27.44 8.75 16.85
C ASP A 280 -28.89 8.52 16.41
N GLY A 281 -29.59 7.57 17.10
CA GLY A 281 -30.97 7.20 16.79
C GLY A 281 -31.16 6.22 15.63
N LEU A 282 -30.09 5.80 14.93
CA LEU A 282 -30.18 4.77 13.91
C LEU A 282 -30.46 3.39 14.51
N THR A 283 -31.36 2.66 13.89
CA THR A 283 -31.62 1.24 14.17
C THR A 283 -30.43 0.37 13.81
N SER A 284 -30.37 -0.87 14.28
CA SER A 284 -29.28 -1.81 13.94
C SER A 284 -29.16 -2.04 12.43
N SER A 285 -30.29 -2.19 11.71
CA SER A 285 -30.30 -2.35 10.26
C SER A 285 -29.76 -1.09 9.54
N GLN A 286 -30.15 0.10 9.99
CA GLN A 286 -29.67 1.36 9.40
C GLN A 286 -28.17 1.58 9.67
N ARG A 287 -27.67 1.22 10.86
CA ARG A 287 -26.22 1.24 11.16
C ARG A 287 -25.44 0.27 10.29
N LEU A 288 -25.98 -0.94 10.04
CA LEU A 288 -25.38 -1.91 9.13
C LEU A 288 -25.30 -1.36 7.70
N ILE A 289 -26.37 -0.74 7.20
CA ILE A 289 -26.38 -0.11 5.87
C ILE A 289 -25.27 0.95 5.74
N VAL A 290 -25.22 1.89 6.70
CA VAL A 290 -24.22 2.96 6.69
C VAL A 290 -22.79 2.39 6.81
N GLY A 291 -22.60 1.35 7.63
CA GLY A 291 -21.32 0.66 7.78
C GLY A 291 -20.86 -0.04 6.51
N TYR A 292 -21.76 -0.73 5.80
CA TYR A 292 -21.42 -1.40 4.53
C TYR A 292 -21.14 -0.39 3.41
N LEU A 293 -21.90 0.71 3.34
CA LEU A 293 -21.58 1.83 2.44
C LEU A 293 -20.20 2.42 2.76
N ALA A 294 -19.84 2.51 4.04
CA ALA A 294 -18.54 3.02 4.46
C ALA A 294 -17.41 2.04 4.11
N ILE A 295 -17.59 0.72 4.27
CA ILE A 295 -16.60 -0.29 3.85
C ILE A 295 -16.38 -0.23 2.34
N ALA A 296 -17.46 -0.30 1.56
CA ALA A 296 -17.38 -0.27 0.09
C ALA A 296 -16.71 1.00 -0.42
N HIS A 297 -17.04 2.16 0.16
CA HIS A 297 -16.47 3.43 -0.27
C HIS A 297 -15.01 3.58 0.19
N ARG A 298 -14.68 3.25 1.45
CA ARG A 298 -13.33 3.38 1.97
C ARG A 298 -12.35 2.44 1.27
N TYR A 299 -12.69 1.16 1.17
CA TYR A 299 -11.77 0.12 0.71
C TYR A 299 -11.92 -0.23 -0.77
N GLY A 300 -13.13 -0.16 -1.32
CA GLY A 300 -13.42 -0.50 -2.71
C GLY A 300 -13.56 0.71 -3.64
N GLN A 301 -13.71 1.92 -3.09
CA GLN A 301 -14.00 3.15 -3.83
C GLN A 301 -15.28 3.04 -4.68
N ARG A 302 -16.27 2.32 -4.18
CA ARG A 302 -17.50 1.99 -4.89
C ARG A 302 -18.74 2.43 -4.13
N ALA A 303 -19.77 2.77 -4.90
CA ALA A 303 -21.14 2.87 -4.40
C ALA A 303 -21.77 1.49 -4.38
N LEU A 304 -22.73 1.28 -3.46
CA LEU A 304 -23.52 0.06 -3.37
C LEU A 304 -24.91 0.28 -3.95
N PRO A 305 -25.46 -0.73 -4.66
CA PRO A 305 -26.84 -0.67 -5.12
C PRO A 305 -27.79 -0.74 -3.92
N VAL A 306 -28.69 0.24 -3.83
CA VAL A 306 -29.67 0.33 -2.72
C VAL A 306 -30.52 -0.94 -2.60
N GLN A 307 -30.82 -1.58 -3.71
CA GLN A 307 -31.65 -2.78 -3.75
C GLN A 307 -31.02 -3.98 -3.05
N ALA A 308 -29.68 -4.02 -2.93
CA ALA A 308 -28.97 -5.07 -2.19
C ALA A 308 -29.29 -5.08 -0.68
N PHE A 309 -29.81 -3.97 -0.16
CA PHE A 309 -30.18 -3.86 1.26
C PHE A 309 -31.65 -4.26 1.55
N ALA A 310 -32.42 -4.70 0.55
CA ALA A 310 -33.83 -5.05 0.72
C ALA A 310 -34.02 -6.13 1.81
N ASP A 311 -33.19 -7.18 1.78
CA ASP A 311 -33.23 -8.28 2.77
C ASP A 311 -32.90 -7.78 4.19
N ALA A 312 -31.86 -6.94 4.32
CA ALA A 312 -31.46 -6.36 5.62
C ALA A 312 -32.54 -5.47 6.23
N LEU A 313 -33.45 -4.94 5.40
CA LEU A 313 -34.59 -4.12 5.81
C LEU A 313 -35.88 -4.93 5.92
N GLY A 314 -35.87 -6.24 5.66
CA GLY A 314 -37.05 -7.10 5.68
C GLY A 314 -38.08 -6.74 4.62
N LEU A 315 -37.65 -6.16 3.49
CA LEU A 315 -38.54 -5.73 2.42
C LEU A 315 -38.77 -6.84 1.39
N PRO A 316 -39.99 -6.94 0.82
CA PRO A 316 -40.26 -7.93 -0.22
C PRO A 316 -39.36 -7.70 -1.44
N LEU A 317 -38.86 -8.79 -2.04
CA LEU A 317 -38.12 -8.78 -3.28
C LEU A 317 -38.91 -8.07 -4.40
N GLY A 318 -38.24 -7.19 -5.13
CA GLY A 318 -38.82 -6.44 -6.25
C GLY A 318 -39.52 -5.12 -5.89
N ARG A 319 -39.59 -4.75 -4.62
CA ARG A 319 -40.05 -3.42 -4.23
C ARG A 319 -38.91 -2.41 -4.41
N PRO A 320 -39.13 -1.32 -5.17
CA PRO A 320 -38.13 -0.26 -5.29
C PRO A 320 -37.78 0.30 -3.91
N LEU A 321 -36.48 0.35 -3.62
CA LEU A 321 -35.96 0.89 -2.36
C LEU A 321 -35.32 2.23 -2.64
N ASP A 322 -35.68 3.23 -1.84
CA ASP A 322 -35.03 4.55 -1.83
C ASP A 322 -34.59 4.87 -0.40
N PHE A 323 -33.33 5.20 -0.24
CA PHE A 323 -32.77 5.57 1.07
C PHE A 323 -33.38 6.86 1.63
N THR A 324 -33.87 7.76 0.78
CA THR A 324 -34.56 8.97 1.24
C THR A 324 -35.84 8.68 2.04
N ALA A 325 -36.45 7.52 1.78
CA ALA A 325 -37.65 7.06 2.49
C ALA A 325 -37.35 6.20 3.72
N VAL A 326 -36.15 5.62 3.81
CA VAL A 326 -35.81 4.63 4.86
C VAL A 326 -34.82 5.18 5.89
N MET A 327 -34.00 6.13 5.51
CA MET A 327 -32.98 6.72 6.39
C MET A 327 -33.48 8.02 7.01
N PRO A 328 -33.15 8.31 8.29
CA PRO A 328 -33.44 9.61 8.87
C PRO A 328 -32.76 10.75 8.13
N GLY A 329 -33.42 11.90 7.99
CA GLY A 329 -32.90 13.07 7.29
C GLY A 329 -31.47 13.45 7.67
N PRO A 330 -31.09 13.56 8.96
CA PRO A 330 -29.72 13.85 9.35
C PRO A 330 -28.67 12.83 8.85
N SER A 331 -29.02 11.54 8.80
CA SER A 331 -28.10 10.50 8.34
C SER A 331 -27.86 10.55 6.83
N LEU A 332 -28.83 11.05 6.06
CA LEU A 332 -28.67 11.25 4.62
C LEU A 332 -27.57 12.27 4.29
N GLU A 333 -27.25 13.18 5.20
CA GLU A 333 -26.12 14.11 5.01
C GLU A 333 -24.75 13.40 5.01
N LEU A 334 -24.68 12.16 5.52
CA LEU A 334 -23.49 11.32 5.45
C LEU A 334 -23.39 10.55 4.13
N LEU A 335 -24.43 10.56 3.31
CA LEU A 335 -24.58 9.74 2.12
C LEU A 335 -24.75 10.61 0.88
N VAL A 336 -24.37 10.06 -0.28
CA VAL A 336 -24.57 10.68 -1.57
C VAL A 336 -25.01 9.63 -2.59
N GLN A 337 -25.94 9.99 -3.44
CA GLN A 337 -26.38 9.17 -4.55
C GLN A 337 -25.44 9.40 -5.74
N GLN A 338 -24.82 8.32 -6.22
CA GLN A 338 -23.97 8.32 -7.40
C GLN A 338 -24.64 7.55 -8.55
N GLY A 339 -25.50 8.24 -9.29
CA GLY A 339 -26.33 7.57 -10.30
C GLY A 339 -27.63 6.98 -9.73
N VAL A 340 -28.39 6.33 -10.59
CA VAL A 340 -29.72 5.79 -10.22
C VAL A 340 -29.57 4.56 -9.32
N GLY A 341 -30.05 4.67 -8.08
CA GLY A 341 -30.05 3.55 -7.12
C GLY A 341 -28.69 3.14 -6.57
N LEU A 342 -27.62 3.90 -6.84
CA LEU A 342 -26.28 3.67 -6.30
C LEU A 342 -25.98 4.71 -5.22
N TRP A 343 -25.55 4.24 -4.05
CA TRP A 343 -25.26 5.11 -2.92
C TRP A 343 -23.89 4.83 -2.31
N ARG A 344 -23.23 5.87 -1.85
CA ARG A 344 -21.99 5.81 -1.08
C ARG A 344 -21.99 6.82 0.06
N THR A 345 -21.00 6.78 0.92
CA THR A 345 -20.79 7.85 1.88
C THR A 345 -20.36 9.14 1.15
N ALA A 346 -20.71 10.28 1.72
CA ALA A 346 -20.43 11.59 1.11
C ALA A 346 -18.94 11.79 0.81
N HIS A 347 -18.09 11.30 1.70
CA HIS A 347 -16.65 11.39 1.55
C HIS A 347 -15.94 10.22 2.26
N GLU A 348 -14.73 9.86 1.83
CA GLU A 348 -13.97 8.77 2.44
C GLU A 348 -13.56 9.05 3.89
N LEU A 349 -13.23 10.30 4.25
CA LEU A 349 -12.98 10.65 5.65
C LEU A 349 -14.22 10.47 6.51
N VAL A 350 -15.41 10.71 5.95
CA VAL A 350 -16.71 10.41 6.58
C VAL A 350 -16.86 8.88 6.72
N ALA A 351 -16.54 8.11 5.68
CA ALA A 351 -16.55 6.65 5.75
C ALA A 351 -15.62 6.12 6.85
N THR A 352 -14.42 6.64 6.94
CA THR A 352 -13.46 6.27 7.99
C THR A 352 -14.01 6.59 9.37
N GLU A 353 -14.54 7.78 9.58
CA GLU A 353 -15.12 8.18 10.87
C GLU A 353 -16.36 7.34 11.24
N ILE A 354 -17.20 6.99 10.26
CA ILE A 354 -18.34 6.08 10.47
C ILE A 354 -17.83 4.72 10.98
N LEU A 355 -16.82 4.14 10.33
CA LEU A 355 -16.25 2.86 10.76
C LEU A 355 -15.62 2.96 12.15
N GLU A 356 -14.85 4.01 12.43
CA GLU A 356 -14.28 4.24 13.75
C GLU A 356 -15.35 4.28 14.84
N GLN A 357 -16.51 4.86 14.58
CA GLN A 357 -17.59 4.94 15.56
C GLN A 357 -18.41 3.67 15.68
N LEU A 358 -18.71 2.99 14.57
CA LEU A 358 -19.52 1.77 14.57
C LEU A 358 -18.75 0.57 15.10
N LEU A 359 -17.44 0.48 14.84
CA LEU A 359 -16.61 -0.64 15.22
C LEU A 359 -15.94 -0.47 16.59
N THR A 360 -16.04 0.72 17.20
CA THR A 360 -15.56 0.93 18.57
C THR A 360 -16.62 0.43 19.56
N PRO A 361 -16.29 -0.53 20.44
CA PRO A 361 -17.21 -0.98 21.48
C PRO A 361 -17.64 0.17 22.40
N PRO A 362 -18.84 0.15 22.98
CA PRO A 362 -19.27 1.16 23.96
C PRO A 362 -18.26 1.29 25.11
N GLY A 363 -17.75 2.51 25.34
CA GLY A 363 -16.71 2.79 26.34
C GLY A 363 -15.29 2.32 25.97
N GLY A 364 -15.06 1.79 24.76
CA GLY A 364 -13.77 1.35 24.28
C GLY A 364 -12.87 2.48 23.75
N ASP A 365 -11.58 2.19 23.58
CA ASP A 365 -10.65 3.11 22.91
C ASP A 365 -10.94 3.15 21.41
N ARG A 366 -11.21 4.31 20.88
CA ARG A 366 -11.43 4.54 19.43
C ARG A 366 -10.25 4.08 18.56
N ARG A 367 -9.04 4.07 19.11
CA ARG A 367 -7.84 3.58 18.39
C ARG A 367 -7.89 2.08 18.12
N ALA A 368 -8.71 1.34 18.86
CA ALA A 368 -8.84 -0.10 18.75
C ALA A 368 -10.00 -0.55 17.80
N TRP A 369 -10.63 0.38 17.07
CA TRP A 369 -11.76 0.07 16.19
C TRP A 369 -11.49 -1.04 15.18
N LYS A 370 -10.24 -1.13 14.69
CA LYS A 370 -9.84 -2.16 13.72
C LYS A 370 -9.90 -3.58 14.27
N GLN A 371 -9.97 -3.78 15.60
CA GLN A 371 -10.11 -5.11 16.20
C GLN A 371 -11.42 -5.82 15.80
N GLN A 372 -12.46 -5.05 15.47
CA GLN A 372 -13.74 -5.58 14.99
C GLN A 372 -13.79 -5.71 13.46
N LEU A 373 -12.75 -5.27 12.76
CA LEU A 373 -12.78 -5.13 11.30
C LEU A 373 -12.92 -6.48 10.59
N SER A 374 -12.28 -7.57 11.10
CA SER A 374 -12.39 -8.89 10.47
C SER A 374 -13.84 -9.42 10.50
N THR A 375 -14.56 -9.24 11.61
CA THR A 375 -15.97 -9.63 11.71
C THR A 375 -16.82 -8.85 10.71
N TRP A 376 -16.69 -7.53 10.69
CA TRP A 376 -17.43 -6.70 9.74
C TRP A 376 -17.07 -6.97 8.27
N ALA A 377 -15.81 -7.29 7.99
CA ALA A 377 -15.38 -7.68 6.66
C ALA A 377 -16.01 -9.01 6.22
N THR A 378 -16.08 -10.00 7.12
CA THR A 378 -16.73 -11.28 6.87
C THR A 378 -18.23 -11.11 6.63
N ASP A 379 -18.92 -10.33 7.48
CA ASP A 379 -20.34 -10.02 7.30
C ASP A 379 -20.60 -9.26 5.99
N PHE A 380 -19.71 -8.36 5.61
CA PHE A 380 -19.78 -7.65 4.32
C PHE A 380 -19.57 -8.62 3.13
N ALA A 381 -18.66 -9.61 3.25
CA ALA A 381 -18.51 -10.65 2.23
C ALA A 381 -19.80 -11.49 2.06
N VAL A 382 -20.45 -11.85 3.17
CA VAL A 382 -21.77 -12.53 3.16
C VAL A 382 -22.82 -11.65 2.48
N PHE A 383 -22.86 -10.35 2.78
CA PHE A 383 -23.75 -9.41 2.11
C PHE A 383 -23.49 -9.36 0.59
N CYS A 384 -22.21 -9.30 0.16
CA CYS A 384 -21.88 -9.30 -1.27
C CYS A 384 -22.26 -10.62 -1.95
N ARG A 385 -22.22 -11.75 -1.24
CA ARG A 385 -22.67 -13.05 -1.76
C ARG A 385 -24.18 -13.05 -2.05
N GLY A 386 -24.97 -12.38 -1.20
CA GLY A 386 -26.42 -12.35 -1.28
C GLY A 386 -27.07 -13.72 -1.12
N ALA A 387 -28.40 -13.76 -1.07
CA ALA A 387 -29.19 -14.97 -0.87
C ALA A 387 -29.46 -15.77 -2.16
N GLY A 388 -29.10 -15.24 -3.34
CA GLY A 388 -29.33 -15.89 -4.63
C GLY A 388 -28.48 -17.13 -4.88
N ALA A 389 -28.80 -17.93 -5.91
CA ALA A 389 -27.99 -19.10 -6.31
C ALA A 389 -26.57 -18.70 -6.73
N ALA A 390 -26.43 -17.57 -7.42
CA ALA A 390 -25.14 -16.95 -7.78
C ALA A 390 -25.08 -15.51 -7.25
N PRO A 391 -23.88 -14.98 -6.96
CA PRO A 391 -23.73 -13.59 -6.58
C PRO A 391 -24.08 -12.66 -7.76
N SER A 392 -24.59 -11.47 -7.45
CA SER A 392 -24.70 -10.40 -8.46
C SER A 392 -23.31 -10.00 -8.92
N GLU A 393 -23.10 -9.86 -10.25
CA GLU A 393 -21.80 -9.44 -10.80
C GLU A 393 -21.34 -8.10 -10.23
N THR A 394 -22.26 -7.15 -10.00
CA THR A 394 -21.94 -5.87 -9.35
C THR A 394 -21.39 -6.05 -7.94
N LEU A 395 -22.03 -6.90 -7.11
CA LEU A 395 -21.58 -7.15 -5.75
C LEU A 395 -20.30 -7.97 -5.72
N LEU A 396 -20.12 -8.91 -6.65
CA LEU A 396 -18.89 -9.66 -6.79
C LEU A 396 -17.71 -8.76 -7.16
N GLU A 397 -17.92 -7.83 -8.10
CA GLU A 397 -16.88 -6.84 -8.46
C GLU A 397 -16.54 -5.93 -7.26
N ILE A 398 -17.52 -5.53 -6.48
CA ILE A 398 -17.28 -4.76 -5.24
C ILE A 398 -16.48 -5.60 -4.23
N ALA A 399 -16.80 -6.89 -4.06
CA ALA A 399 -16.03 -7.79 -3.22
C ALA A 399 -14.58 -7.93 -3.70
N ARG A 400 -14.36 -8.14 -5.01
CA ARG A 400 -13.00 -8.14 -5.60
C ARG A 400 -12.24 -6.86 -5.26
N ARG A 401 -12.87 -5.70 -5.40
CA ARG A 401 -12.23 -4.41 -5.12
C ARG A 401 -11.88 -4.23 -3.66
N VAL A 402 -12.76 -4.61 -2.76
CA VAL A 402 -12.56 -4.46 -1.31
C VAL A 402 -11.49 -5.43 -0.78
N PHE A 403 -11.49 -6.68 -1.25
CA PHE A 403 -10.67 -7.74 -0.67
C PHE A 403 -9.40 -8.09 -1.46
N ILE A 404 -9.34 -7.78 -2.77
CA ILE A 404 -8.23 -8.18 -3.64
C ILE A 404 -7.44 -6.99 -4.15
N TYR A 405 -8.10 -5.95 -4.70
CA TYR A 405 -7.40 -4.87 -5.37
C TYR A 405 -6.53 -4.07 -4.40
N ARG A 406 -5.31 -3.82 -4.83
CA ARG A 406 -4.30 -3.10 -4.07
C ARG A 406 -4.16 -1.69 -4.61
N ASP A 407 -3.87 -0.77 -3.71
CA ASP A 407 -3.52 0.60 -4.11
C ASP A 407 -2.23 0.69 -4.95
N ASN A 408 -1.38 -0.35 -4.89
CA ASN A 408 -0.04 -0.38 -5.48
C ASN A 408 0.08 -1.51 -6.51
N SER A 409 -0.67 -1.48 -7.61
CA SER A 409 -0.54 -2.46 -8.70
C SER A 409 0.85 -2.43 -9.36
N GLU A 410 1.54 -1.29 -9.34
CA GLU A 410 2.86 -1.11 -9.99
C GLU A 410 4.07 -1.64 -9.20
N LEU A 411 3.88 -2.18 -7.98
CA LEU A 411 4.98 -2.62 -7.12
C LEU A 411 5.09 -4.15 -6.97
N ILE A 412 4.55 -4.88 -7.95
CA ILE A 412 4.70 -6.33 -8.06
C ILE A 412 6.18 -6.61 -8.38
N GLY A 413 6.90 -7.19 -7.45
CA GLY A 413 8.28 -7.63 -7.66
C GLY A 413 9.33 -7.06 -6.71
N THR A 414 9.00 -6.07 -5.87
CA THR A 414 9.91 -5.62 -4.82
C THR A 414 9.71 -6.43 -3.54
N GLU A 415 10.81 -6.77 -2.87
CA GLU A 415 10.85 -7.42 -1.56
C GLU A 415 10.18 -6.52 -0.49
N ARG A 416 8.84 -6.53 -0.40
CA ARG A 416 8.12 -5.87 0.69
C ARG A 416 7.77 -6.86 1.78
N SER A 417 7.73 -6.38 3.02
CA SER A 417 7.19 -7.14 4.15
C SER A 417 5.75 -7.59 3.88
N GLY A 418 5.39 -8.79 4.35
CA GLY A 418 4.20 -9.55 3.96
C GLY A 418 2.86 -8.79 3.89
N SER A 419 2.64 -7.73 4.70
CA SER A 419 1.35 -7.02 4.78
C SER A 419 1.04 -6.16 3.54
N SER A 420 2.03 -5.52 2.91
CA SER A 420 1.81 -4.62 1.76
C SER A 420 1.41 -5.33 0.45
N GLN A 421 1.28 -6.65 0.48
CA GLN A 421 0.90 -7.48 -0.67
C GLN A 421 -0.62 -7.69 -0.79
N PHE A 422 -1.41 -7.21 0.17
CA PHE A 422 -2.86 -7.42 0.24
C PHE A 422 -3.63 -6.11 0.05
N SER A 423 -4.95 -6.21 -0.12
CA SER A 423 -5.83 -5.04 -0.15
C SER A 423 -5.73 -4.26 1.15
N GLN A 424 -6.08 -2.97 1.13
CA GLN A 424 -6.03 -2.12 2.32
C GLN A 424 -6.90 -2.66 3.47
N LEU A 425 -8.04 -3.28 3.14
CA LEU A 425 -8.89 -3.90 4.17
C LEU A 425 -8.15 -5.02 4.91
N ILE A 426 -7.55 -5.95 4.16
CA ILE A 426 -6.79 -7.07 4.76
C ILE A 426 -5.59 -6.57 5.57
N GLN A 427 -4.90 -5.53 5.09
CA GLN A 427 -3.80 -4.90 5.84
C GLN A 427 -4.26 -4.22 7.13
N ASP A 428 -5.46 -3.65 7.13
CA ASP A 428 -6.04 -2.95 8.29
C ASP A 428 -6.55 -3.91 9.37
N ILE A 429 -6.76 -5.19 9.08
CA ILE A 429 -7.09 -6.22 10.08
C ILE A 429 -5.86 -6.49 10.95
N PRO A 430 -5.90 -6.25 12.28
CA PRO A 430 -4.71 -6.30 13.13
C PRO A 430 -4.16 -7.70 13.38
N SER A 431 -4.98 -8.73 13.20
CA SER A 431 -4.67 -10.14 13.50
C SER A 431 -4.44 -10.92 12.22
N ASP A 432 -3.31 -11.60 12.11
CA ASP A 432 -3.03 -12.53 10.99
C ASP A 432 -4.08 -13.64 10.90
N GLU A 433 -4.59 -14.11 12.04
CA GLU A 433 -5.67 -15.13 12.06
C GLU A 433 -6.99 -14.54 11.57
N GLY A 434 -7.34 -13.31 11.98
CA GLY A 434 -8.54 -12.62 11.49
C GLY A 434 -8.46 -12.34 9.98
N ALA A 435 -7.30 -11.96 9.46
CA ALA A 435 -7.08 -11.77 8.03
C ALA A 435 -7.18 -13.11 7.27
N PHE A 436 -6.60 -14.18 7.81
CA PHE A 436 -6.71 -15.52 7.25
C PHE A 436 -8.16 -16.02 7.20
N ASP A 437 -8.89 -15.90 8.31
CA ASP A 437 -10.29 -16.33 8.39
C ASP A 437 -11.16 -15.55 7.41
N THR A 438 -10.91 -14.24 7.26
CA THR A 438 -11.61 -13.42 6.27
C THR A 438 -11.35 -13.90 4.84
N LEU A 439 -10.09 -14.18 4.47
CA LEU A 439 -9.74 -14.69 3.14
C LEU A 439 -10.31 -16.11 2.91
N ARG A 440 -10.28 -16.98 3.91
CA ARG A 440 -10.86 -18.32 3.84
C ARG A 440 -12.38 -18.23 3.62
N GLN A 441 -13.07 -17.38 4.38
CA GLN A 441 -14.51 -17.19 4.21
C GLN A 441 -14.88 -16.72 2.80
N LEU A 442 -14.03 -15.93 2.14
CA LEU A 442 -14.25 -15.54 0.75
C LEU A 442 -14.22 -16.74 -0.20
N THR A 443 -13.31 -17.70 0.00
CA THR A 443 -13.27 -18.92 -0.83
C THR A 443 -14.44 -19.86 -0.58
N ASP A 444 -14.99 -19.85 0.64
CA ASP A 444 -16.21 -20.61 0.99
C ASP A 444 -17.46 -19.96 0.36
N LEU A 445 -17.55 -18.63 0.37
CA LEU A 445 -18.67 -17.89 -0.18
C LEU A 445 -18.66 -17.79 -1.72
N PHE A 446 -17.48 -17.73 -2.32
CA PHE A 446 -17.26 -17.57 -3.76
C PHE A 446 -16.31 -18.65 -4.29
N PRO A 447 -16.71 -19.95 -4.27
CA PRO A 447 -15.81 -21.06 -4.57
C PRO A 447 -15.32 -21.09 -6.03
N ASP A 448 -16.01 -20.40 -6.94
CA ASP A 448 -15.69 -20.32 -8.36
C ASP A 448 -14.87 -19.06 -8.72
N GLU A 449 -14.51 -18.23 -7.73
CA GLU A 449 -13.71 -17.03 -7.94
C GLU A 449 -12.22 -17.32 -7.78
N ALA A 450 -11.50 -17.43 -8.88
CA ALA A 450 -10.08 -17.81 -8.93
C ALA A 450 -9.19 -16.88 -8.09
N HIS A 451 -9.42 -15.58 -8.13
CA HIS A 451 -8.58 -14.61 -7.42
C HIS A 451 -8.70 -14.69 -5.90
N PHE A 452 -9.85 -15.10 -5.34
CA PHE A 452 -9.96 -15.31 -3.88
C PHE A 452 -9.09 -16.48 -3.42
N TRP A 453 -9.11 -17.59 -4.17
CA TRP A 453 -8.21 -18.73 -3.94
C TRP A 453 -6.74 -18.32 -4.04
N ALA A 454 -6.37 -17.58 -5.08
CA ALA A 454 -5.01 -17.13 -5.28
C ALA A 454 -4.52 -16.21 -4.14
N HIS A 455 -5.37 -15.31 -3.62
CA HIS A 455 -5.01 -14.45 -2.50
C HIS A 455 -4.93 -15.19 -1.17
N LEU A 456 -5.76 -16.20 -0.93
CA LEU A 456 -5.61 -17.12 0.21
C LEU A 456 -4.28 -17.90 0.11
N GLY A 457 -3.93 -18.39 -1.09
CA GLY A 457 -2.64 -19.03 -1.35
C GLY A 457 -1.46 -18.12 -1.09
N ARG A 458 -1.54 -16.86 -1.55
CA ARG A 458 -0.54 -15.84 -1.25
C ARG A 458 -0.39 -15.61 0.26
N PHE A 459 -1.49 -15.56 1.01
CA PHE A 459 -1.46 -15.37 2.45
C PHE A 459 -0.78 -16.54 3.15
N ASN A 460 -1.11 -17.78 2.76
CA ASN A 460 -0.45 -18.98 3.27
C ASN A 460 1.05 -18.96 3.01
N SER A 461 1.51 -18.53 1.82
CA SER A 461 2.94 -18.47 1.48
C SER A 461 3.67 -17.34 2.21
N SER A 462 3.13 -16.12 2.20
CA SER A 462 3.86 -14.91 2.63
C SER A 462 3.76 -14.63 4.13
N VAL A 463 2.66 -15.02 4.77
CA VAL A 463 2.39 -14.75 6.19
C VAL A 463 2.55 -16.02 7.03
N ARG A 464 1.93 -17.11 6.62
CA ARG A 464 1.92 -18.36 7.40
C ARG A 464 3.11 -19.28 7.10
N SER A 465 3.79 -19.10 5.98
CA SER A 465 4.85 -19.99 5.47
C SER A 465 4.38 -21.47 5.35
N ASP A 466 3.11 -21.64 5.01
CA ASP A 466 2.48 -22.94 4.74
C ASP A 466 2.44 -23.15 3.22
N TRP A 467 3.51 -23.80 2.73
CA TRP A 467 3.75 -23.91 1.29
C TRP A 467 2.77 -24.87 0.61
N ASP A 468 2.40 -25.96 1.29
CA ASP A 468 1.49 -26.97 0.74
C ASP A 468 0.08 -26.39 0.59
N ALA A 469 -0.42 -25.72 1.63
CA ALA A 469 -1.69 -25.01 1.57
C ALA A 469 -1.66 -23.87 0.54
N ALA A 470 -0.55 -23.15 0.43
CA ALA A 470 -0.38 -22.08 -0.55
C ALA A 470 -0.52 -22.59 -1.98
N LEU A 471 0.24 -23.64 -2.33
CA LEU A 471 0.23 -24.22 -3.68
C LEU A 471 -1.11 -24.86 -4.00
N SER A 472 -1.74 -25.58 -3.05
CA SER A 472 -3.07 -26.15 -3.23
C SER A 472 -4.12 -25.10 -3.56
N CYS A 473 -4.12 -23.93 -2.87
CA CYS A 473 -5.03 -22.83 -3.16
C CYS A 473 -4.77 -22.21 -4.54
N ILE A 474 -3.50 -21.99 -4.91
CA ILE A 474 -3.15 -21.39 -6.20
C ILE A 474 -3.45 -22.37 -7.34
N ASP A 475 -3.20 -23.66 -7.18
CA ASP A 475 -3.55 -24.68 -8.18
C ASP A 475 -5.06 -24.78 -8.39
N ARG A 476 -5.86 -24.60 -7.30
CA ARG A 476 -7.31 -24.49 -7.42
C ARG A 476 -7.71 -23.24 -8.20
N ALA A 477 -7.05 -22.11 -7.97
CA ALA A 477 -7.29 -20.89 -8.73
C ALA A 477 -6.98 -21.07 -10.23
N ILE A 478 -5.84 -21.67 -10.56
CA ILE A 478 -5.47 -21.98 -11.95
C ILE A 478 -6.46 -22.95 -12.60
N ALA A 479 -6.99 -23.92 -11.86
CA ALA A 479 -8.00 -24.84 -12.39
C ALA A 479 -9.35 -24.13 -12.70
N LEU A 480 -9.61 -22.96 -12.12
CA LEU A 480 -10.79 -22.15 -12.40
C LEU A 480 -10.57 -21.17 -13.57
N ASP A 481 -9.33 -20.70 -13.75
CA ASP A 481 -8.94 -19.81 -14.87
C ASP A 481 -7.50 -20.15 -15.28
N ASP A 482 -7.36 -21.05 -16.24
CA ASP A 482 -6.07 -21.59 -16.70
C ASP A 482 -5.35 -20.72 -17.75
N HIS A 483 -5.93 -19.59 -18.13
CA HIS A 483 -5.33 -18.63 -19.06
C HIS A 483 -4.88 -17.31 -18.38
N ASP A 484 -5.15 -17.15 -17.09
CA ASP A 484 -4.74 -15.95 -16.35
C ASP A 484 -3.26 -15.99 -15.97
N SER A 485 -2.45 -15.19 -16.66
CA SER A 485 -1.01 -15.02 -16.41
C SER A 485 -0.66 -14.62 -14.97
N VAL A 486 -1.57 -13.91 -14.29
CA VAL A 486 -1.37 -13.44 -12.90
C VAL A 486 -1.36 -14.61 -11.93
N LEU A 487 -2.19 -15.64 -12.16
CA LEU A 487 -2.25 -16.84 -11.32
C LEU A 487 -0.95 -17.65 -11.39
N TYR A 488 -0.41 -17.85 -12.61
CA TYR A 488 0.89 -18.49 -12.79
C TYR A 488 2.03 -17.67 -12.19
N HIS A 489 1.99 -16.34 -12.34
CA HIS A 489 2.96 -15.48 -11.65
C HIS A 489 2.87 -15.63 -10.13
N MET A 490 1.66 -15.71 -9.56
CA MET A 490 1.47 -15.93 -8.12
C MET A 490 2.01 -17.27 -7.66
N LYS A 491 1.87 -18.34 -8.48
CA LYS A 491 2.47 -19.64 -8.23
C LYS A 491 4.00 -19.55 -8.20
N GLY A 492 4.59 -18.92 -9.20
CA GLY A 492 6.03 -18.67 -9.25
C GLY A 492 6.54 -17.87 -8.05
N MET A 493 5.79 -16.87 -7.60
CA MET A 493 6.13 -16.07 -6.41
C MET A 493 6.05 -16.88 -5.11
N ALA A 494 5.07 -17.76 -4.94
CA ALA A 494 4.97 -18.64 -3.77
C ALA A 494 6.14 -19.63 -3.72
N LEU A 495 6.47 -20.27 -4.84
CA LEU A 495 7.63 -21.15 -4.96
C LEU A 495 8.96 -20.42 -4.74
N ARG A 496 9.09 -19.19 -5.28
CA ARG A 496 10.27 -18.34 -5.01
C ARG A 496 10.42 -18.03 -3.52
N ALA A 497 9.32 -17.71 -2.84
CA ALA A 497 9.35 -17.47 -1.40
C ALA A 497 9.74 -18.74 -0.61
N GLN A 498 9.27 -19.91 -1.03
CA GLN A 498 9.67 -21.20 -0.48
C GLN A 498 11.18 -21.46 -0.69
N ALA A 499 11.70 -21.21 -1.89
CA ALA A 499 13.13 -21.33 -2.19
C ALA A 499 13.97 -20.39 -1.31
N TYR A 500 13.52 -19.16 -1.09
CA TYR A 500 14.20 -18.21 -0.21
C TYR A 500 14.17 -18.67 1.27
N ALA A 501 13.07 -19.25 1.72
CA ALA A 501 12.99 -19.83 3.05
C ALA A 501 13.92 -21.04 3.22
N ALA A 502 14.06 -21.89 2.19
CA ALA A 502 15.01 -23.00 2.16
C ALA A 502 16.46 -22.49 2.22
N ILE A 503 16.78 -21.44 1.47
CA ILE A 503 18.09 -20.76 1.53
C ILE A 503 18.38 -20.21 2.94
N GLU A 504 17.42 -19.59 3.60
CA GLU A 504 17.58 -19.07 4.96
C GLU A 504 17.79 -20.18 6.00
N LYS A 505 17.13 -21.32 5.80
CA LYS A 505 17.33 -22.52 6.62
C LYS A 505 18.62 -23.26 6.31
N ARG A 506 19.35 -22.88 5.26
CA ARG A 506 20.57 -23.55 4.76
C ARG A 506 20.31 -24.98 4.27
N GLU A 507 19.16 -25.21 3.66
CA GLU A 507 18.85 -26.52 3.06
C GLU A 507 19.84 -26.90 1.94
N PRO A 508 20.00 -28.18 1.62
CA PRO A 508 20.87 -28.63 0.53
C PRO A 508 20.55 -27.92 -0.79
N ILE A 509 21.60 -27.58 -1.56
CA ILE A 509 21.43 -26.87 -2.83
C ILE A 509 20.50 -27.58 -3.81
N ALA A 510 20.49 -28.92 -3.81
CA ALA A 510 19.63 -29.71 -4.69
C ALA A 510 18.14 -29.50 -4.39
N GLU A 511 17.76 -29.32 -3.12
CA GLU A 511 16.38 -29.01 -2.72
C GLU A 511 15.98 -27.61 -3.15
N VAL A 512 16.85 -26.64 -2.94
CA VAL A 512 16.66 -25.27 -3.40
C VAL A 512 16.46 -25.21 -4.91
N VAL A 513 17.30 -25.93 -5.68
CA VAL A 513 17.21 -26.00 -7.14
C VAL A 513 15.92 -26.67 -7.60
N ALA A 514 15.47 -27.73 -6.94
CA ALA A 514 14.20 -28.38 -7.27
C ALA A 514 13.02 -27.42 -7.17
N ILE A 515 12.97 -26.59 -6.12
CA ILE A 515 11.92 -25.57 -5.95
C ILE A 515 12.07 -24.46 -7.00
N CYS A 516 13.31 -24.01 -7.27
CA CYS A 516 13.56 -22.97 -8.27
C CYS A 516 13.15 -23.39 -9.69
N ARG A 517 13.31 -24.66 -10.05
CA ARG A 517 12.86 -25.21 -11.34
C ARG A 517 11.34 -25.11 -11.48
N GLN A 518 10.60 -25.52 -10.46
CA GLN A 518 9.13 -25.40 -10.46
C GLN A 518 8.69 -23.93 -10.56
N ALA A 519 9.37 -23.02 -9.86
CA ALA A 519 9.10 -21.59 -9.96
C ALA A 519 9.38 -21.04 -11.37
N SER A 520 10.48 -21.48 -12.02
CA SER A 520 10.81 -21.10 -13.39
C SER A 520 9.75 -21.56 -14.39
N GLU A 521 9.19 -22.76 -14.23
CA GLU A 521 8.08 -23.25 -15.05
C GLU A 521 6.84 -22.39 -14.90
N ALA A 522 6.48 -22.05 -13.66
CA ALA A 522 5.34 -21.16 -13.39
C ALA A 522 5.55 -19.75 -13.99
N PHE A 523 6.75 -19.16 -13.85
CA PHE A 523 7.07 -17.89 -14.48
C PHE A 523 7.09 -17.98 -16.01
N HIS A 524 7.49 -19.12 -16.58
CA HIS A 524 7.44 -19.36 -18.02
C HIS A 524 5.99 -19.30 -18.53
N LEU A 525 5.07 -20.02 -17.90
CA LEU A 525 3.65 -19.99 -18.24
C LEU A 525 3.05 -18.59 -18.09
N ALA A 526 3.42 -17.87 -17.02
CA ALA A 526 2.99 -16.48 -16.85
C ALA A 526 3.40 -15.59 -18.04
N ARG A 527 4.61 -15.80 -18.59
CA ARG A 527 5.09 -15.06 -19.78
C ARG A 527 4.48 -15.55 -21.08
N GLU A 528 4.12 -16.81 -21.17
CA GLU A 528 3.46 -17.37 -22.34
C GLU A 528 2.07 -16.74 -22.53
N TYR A 529 1.30 -16.61 -21.43
CA TYR A 529 -0.01 -15.97 -21.47
C TYR A 529 0.02 -14.44 -21.53
N ASN A 530 1.10 -13.79 -21.02
CA ASN A 530 1.27 -12.35 -21.12
C ASN A 530 2.75 -11.97 -21.32
N PRO A 531 3.25 -12.01 -22.58
CA PRO A 531 4.64 -11.70 -22.89
C PRO A 531 5.06 -10.26 -22.62
N GLU A 532 4.13 -9.31 -22.63
CA GLU A 532 4.39 -7.88 -22.42
C GLU A 532 4.63 -7.54 -20.92
N ASN A 533 4.19 -8.40 -20.02
CA ASN A 533 4.33 -8.19 -18.58
C ASN A 533 5.75 -8.54 -18.11
N GLU A 534 6.55 -7.51 -17.76
CA GLU A 534 7.94 -7.70 -17.32
C GLU A 534 8.09 -8.45 -15.99
N HIS A 535 7.04 -8.52 -15.15
CA HIS A 535 7.12 -9.08 -13.80
C HIS A 535 7.51 -10.57 -13.78
N GLY A 536 7.02 -11.37 -14.73
CA GLY A 536 7.39 -12.77 -14.86
C GLY A 536 8.86 -12.98 -15.19
N TYR A 537 9.46 -12.07 -15.96
CA TYR A 537 10.89 -12.08 -16.29
C TYR A 537 11.74 -11.66 -15.08
N ILE A 538 11.42 -10.51 -14.50
CA ILE A 538 12.16 -9.92 -13.37
C ILE A 538 12.17 -10.85 -12.16
N SER A 539 11.02 -11.43 -11.83
CA SER A 539 10.88 -12.32 -10.66
C SER A 539 11.74 -13.57 -10.80
N GLU A 540 11.85 -14.14 -12.01
CA GLU A 540 12.72 -15.27 -12.27
C GLU A 540 14.20 -14.88 -12.19
N VAL A 541 14.61 -13.75 -12.80
CA VAL A 541 16.02 -13.28 -12.73
C VAL A 541 16.44 -13.06 -11.27
N GLN A 542 15.61 -12.40 -10.46
CA GLN A 542 15.90 -12.21 -9.04
C GLN A 542 16.07 -13.52 -8.28
N MET A 543 15.26 -14.53 -8.59
CA MET A 543 15.36 -15.87 -8.00
C MET A 543 16.66 -16.55 -8.42
N LEU A 544 17.01 -16.53 -9.69
CA LEU A 544 18.24 -17.12 -10.23
C LEU A 544 19.49 -16.51 -9.58
N VAL A 545 19.53 -15.16 -9.49
CA VAL A 545 20.61 -14.44 -8.80
C VAL A 545 20.74 -14.89 -7.34
N ARG A 546 19.62 -15.03 -6.62
CA ARG A 546 19.65 -15.44 -5.20
C ARG A 546 20.09 -16.91 -5.03
N ALA A 547 19.67 -17.79 -5.90
CA ALA A 547 20.06 -19.20 -5.88
C ALA A 547 21.57 -19.38 -6.20
N LEU A 548 22.08 -18.63 -7.18
CA LEU A 548 23.51 -18.61 -7.51
C LEU A 548 24.38 -18.06 -6.37
N ASP A 549 23.92 -16.96 -5.75
CA ASP A 549 24.59 -16.39 -4.58
C ASP A 549 24.65 -17.39 -3.40
N TYR A 550 23.58 -18.15 -3.22
CA TYR A 550 23.54 -19.20 -2.20
C TYR A 550 24.50 -20.35 -2.52
N ALA A 551 24.52 -20.82 -3.76
CA ALA A 551 25.38 -21.91 -4.21
C ALA A 551 26.87 -21.56 -4.14
N GLY A 552 27.21 -20.28 -4.38
CA GLY A 552 28.58 -19.76 -4.24
C GLY A 552 29.04 -19.53 -2.80
N ARG A 553 28.31 -19.94 -1.78
CA ARG A 553 28.72 -19.74 -0.37
C ARG A 553 30.06 -20.42 -0.07
N GLY A 554 30.98 -19.62 0.47
CA GLY A 554 32.32 -20.08 0.83
C GLY A 554 33.32 -20.07 -0.32
N GLN A 555 32.90 -19.79 -1.54
CA GLN A 555 33.74 -19.54 -2.72
C GLN A 555 33.02 -18.51 -3.61
N ASP A 556 33.75 -17.95 -4.57
CA ASP A 556 33.17 -17.07 -5.56
C ASP A 556 32.25 -17.84 -6.52
N VAL A 557 31.18 -17.21 -7.00
CA VAL A 557 30.15 -17.84 -7.86
C VAL A 557 30.77 -18.41 -9.14
N MET A 558 31.75 -17.75 -9.72
CA MET A 558 32.43 -18.23 -10.94
C MET A 558 33.23 -19.52 -10.66
N THR A 559 33.88 -19.58 -9.50
CA THR A 559 34.57 -20.78 -9.02
C THR A 559 33.58 -21.93 -8.79
N TYR A 560 32.45 -21.67 -8.18
CA TYR A 560 31.39 -22.69 -8.03
C TYR A 560 30.94 -23.21 -9.39
N MET A 561 30.59 -22.34 -10.33
CA MET A 561 30.09 -22.75 -11.65
C MET A 561 31.11 -23.55 -12.46
N ALA A 562 32.40 -23.28 -12.27
CA ALA A 562 33.50 -24.04 -12.91
C ALA A 562 33.73 -25.41 -12.24
N SER A 563 33.21 -25.66 -11.06
CA SER A 563 33.44 -26.90 -10.30
C SER A 563 32.67 -28.05 -10.92
N PRO A 564 33.25 -29.30 -10.91
CA PRO A 564 32.54 -30.50 -11.39
C PRO A 564 31.25 -30.81 -10.63
N GLY A 565 31.15 -30.40 -9.38
CA GLY A 565 29.97 -30.61 -8.52
C GLY A 565 28.89 -29.54 -8.65
N ALA A 566 29.04 -28.56 -9.52
CA ALA A 566 28.01 -27.53 -9.75
C ALA A 566 26.77 -28.15 -10.40
N ASP A 567 25.60 -27.82 -9.87
CA ASP A 567 24.32 -28.25 -10.45
C ASP A 567 24.19 -27.73 -11.90
N PRO A 568 23.85 -28.60 -12.88
CA PRO A 568 23.79 -28.22 -14.29
C PRO A 568 22.79 -27.07 -14.56
N TRP A 569 21.64 -27.06 -13.89
CA TRP A 569 20.63 -26.03 -14.08
C TRP A 569 21.11 -24.67 -13.58
N LEU A 570 21.82 -24.63 -12.43
CA LEU A 570 22.43 -23.39 -11.94
C LEU A 570 23.57 -22.92 -12.83
N ARG A 571 24.33 -23.85 -13.45
CA ARG A 571 25.39 -23.47 -14.39
C ARG A 571 24.84 -22.75 -15.62
N GLU A 572 23.64 -23.09 -16.09
CA GLU A 572 22.94 -22.43 -17.21
C GLU A 572 22.17 -21.17 -16.80
N SER A 573 21.91 -20.99 -15.50
CA SER A 573 21.10 -19.88 -14.97
C SER A 573 21.60 -18.47 -15.33
N PRO A 574 22.90 -18.18 -15.41
CA PRO A 574 23.39 -16.86 -15.85
C PRO A 574 22.97 -16.52 -17.27
N GLN A 575 23.13 -17.47 -18.20
CA GLN A 575 22.72 -17.29 -19.59
C GLN A 575 21.18 -17.08 -19.67
N ARG A 576 20.42 -17.88 -18.95
CA ARG A 576 18.95 -17.73 -18.86
C ARG A 576 18.57 -16.34 -18.34
N ALA A 577 19.22 -15.84 -17.30
CA ALA A 577 18.95 -14.52 -16.76
C ALA A 577 19.23 -13.40 -17.80
N GLU A 578 20.35 -13.49 -18.55
CA GLU A 578 20.66 -12.55 -19.61
C GLU A 578 19.64 -12.59 -20.77
N GLU A 579 19.20 -13.79 -21.18
CA GLU A 579 18.16 -13.96 -22.21
C GLU A 579 16.82 -13.35 -21.78
N LEU A 580 16.42 -13.50 -20.51
CA LEU A 580 15.20 -12.91 -19.95
C LEU A 580 15.29 -11.38 -19.96
N LEU A 581 16.41 -10.81 -19.53
CA LEU A 581 16.64 -9.36 -19.53
C LEU A 581 16.67 -8.77 -20.96
N GLU A 582 17.27 -9.51 -21.92
CA GLU A 582 17.27 -9.09 -23.30
C GLU A 582 15.85 -9.09 -23.92
N ARG A 583 14.99 -10.05 -23.52
CA ARG A 583 13.58 -10.05 -23.96
C ARG A 583 12.82 -8.86 -23.43
N ILE A 584 13.02 -8.48 -22.14
CA ILE A 584 12.41 -7.26 -21.59
C ILE A 584 12.84 -6.05 -22.40
N ARG A 585 14.12 -5.92 -22.72
CA ARG A 585 14.65 -4.80 -23.49
C ARG A 585 13.99 -4.70 -24.86
N ARG A 586 13.85 -5.82 -25.57
CA ARG A 586 13.19 -5.85 -26.90
C ARG A 586 11.72 -5.48 -26.82
N ASN A 587 10.97 -6.03 -25.83
CA ASN A 587 9.56 -5.74 -25.64
C ASN A 587 9.31 -4.26 -25.31
N ARG A 588 10.33 -3.56 -24.77
CA ARG A 588 10.21 -2.16 -24.34
C ARG A 588 10.95 -1.15 -25.21
N GLU A 589 11.50 -1.53 -26.34
CA GLU A 589 12.26 -0.60 -27.23
C GLU A 589 11.49 0.69 -27.54
N SER A 590 10.17 0.65 -27.56
CA SER A 590 9.30 1.81 -27.78
C SER A 590 8.87 2.56 -26.51
N GLN A 591 9.13 2.01 -25.30
CA GLN A 591 8.64 2.54 -24.02
C GLN A 591 9.73 3.16 -23.15
N GLY A 592 11.00 3.02 -23.52
CA GLY A 592 12.17 3.49 -22.76
C GLY A 592 12.70 2.42 -21.77
N ASP A 593 13.85 2.74 -21.16
CA ASP A 593 14.59 1.82 -20.28
C ASP A 593 13.78 1.41 -19.04
N SER A 594 13.69 0.11 -18.78
CA SER A 594 13.11 -0.42 -17.55
C SER A 594 14.07 -0.22 -16.37
N THR A 595 13.56 0.39 -15.31
CA THR A 595 14.28 0.51 -14.03
C THR A 595 14.54 -0.87 -13.41
N TYR A 596 13.60 -1.79 -13.57
CA TYR A 596 13.71 -3.15 -13.03
C TYR A 596 14.75 -3.98 -13.79
N GLU A 597 14.83 -3.83 -15.10
CA GLU A 597 15.86 -4.47 -15.92
C GLU A 597 17.25 -3.99 -15.51
N ALA A 598 17.44 -2.67 -15.38
CA ALA A 598 18.71 -2.11 -14.93
C ALA A 598 19.09 -2.57 -13.50
N ASP A 599 18.14 -2.65 -12.57
CA ASP A 599 18.37 -3.21 -11.22
C ASP A 599 18.82 -4.68 -11.29
N CYS A 600 18.16 -5.51 -12.10
CA CYS A 600 18.51 -6.92 -12.25
C CYS A 600 19.92 -7.09 -12.89
N ARG A 601 20.29 -6.26 -13.87
CA ARG A 601 21.66 -6.25 -14.42
C ARG A 601 22.69 -5.87 -13.36
N ALA A 602 22.40 -4.86 -12.55
CA ALA A 602 23.29 -4.48 -11.47
C ALA A 602 23.45 -5.61 -10.43
N ARG A 603 22.38 -6.36 -10.14
CA ARG A 603 22.46 -7.55 -9.25
C ARG A 603 23.35 -8.64 -9.84
N LEU A 604 23.26 -8.89 -11.16
CA LEU A 604 24.15 -9.83 -11.84
C LEU A 604 25.60 -9.34 -11.81
N ASP A 605 25.86 -8.07 -12.07
CA ASP A 605 27.20 -7.49 -11.97
C ASP A 605 27.77 -7.64 -10.53
N ALA A 606 26.96 -7.39 -9.50
CA ALA A 606 27.36 -7.56 -8.10
C ALA A 606 27.68 -9.04 -7.79
N LEU A 607 26.88 -9.97 -8.32
CA LEU A 607 27.07 -11.42 -8.18
C LEU A 607 28.41 -11.88 -8.79
N TYR A 608 28.81 -11.27 -9.92
CA TYR A 608 30.10 -11.54 -10.58
C TYR A 608 31.28 -10.75 -9.99
N GLY A 609 31.12 -10.12 -8.82
CA GLY A 609 32.15 -9.31 -8.17
C GLY A 609 32.40 -7.96 -8.84
N ARG A 610 31.62 -7.56 -9.84
CA ARG A 610 31.72 -6.24 -10.49
C ARG A 610 31.02 -5.15 -9.68
N HIS A 611 31.36 -5.08 -8.38
CA HIS A 611 30.64 -4.24 -7.41
C HIS A 611 30.62 -2.76 -7.78
N ASP A 612 31.71 -2.21 -8.35
CA ASP A 612 31.77 -0.79 -8.72
C ASP A 612 30.78 -0.45 -9.85
N ARG A 613 30.65 -1.35 -10.84
CA ARG A 613 29.66 -1.18 -11.91
C ARG A 613 28.23 -1.24 -11.41
N ALA A 614 27.95 -2.19 -10.53
CA ALA A 614 26.63 -2.33 -9.89
C ALA A 614 26.28 -1.05 -9.11
N LEU A 615 27.20 -0.54 -8.29
CA LEU A 615 27.02 0.69 -7.52
C LEU A 615 26.75 1.90 -8.43
N GLN A 616 27.51 2.05 -9.53
CA GLN A 616 27.29 3.13 -10.52
C GLN A 616 25.87 3.07 -11.13
N VAL A 617 25.40 1.87 -11.48
CA VAL A 617 24.05 1.70 -12.00
C VAL A 617 23.00 2.11 -10.96
N TRP A 618 23.08 1.61 -9.72
CA TRP A 618 22.11 1.96 -8.69
C TRP A 618 22.15 3.45 -8.32
N ASP A 619 23.34 4.06 -8.22
CA ASP A 619 23.45 5.52 -8.00
C ASP A 619 22.81 6.31 -9.15
N SER A 620 22.96 5.86 -10.41
CA SER A 620 22.29 6.48 -11.56
C SER A 620 20.75 6.32 -11.49
N LEU A 621 20.28 5.19 -10.99
CA LEU A 621 18.84 4.96 -10.81
C LEU A 621 18.24 5.79 -9.68
N LEU A 622 18.99 6.05 -8.61
CA LEU A 622 18.53 6.86 -7.48
C LEU A 622 18.21 8.32 -7.86
N VAL A 623 18.85 8.85 -8.89
CA VAL A 623 18.61 10.23 -9.36
C VAL A 623 17.53 10.32 -10.43
N ARG A 624 17.09 9.18 -11.01
CA ARG A 624 15.99 9.17 -11.98
C ARG A 624 14.67 9.55 -11.30
N PRO A 625 13.83 10.39 -11.92
CA PRO A 625 12.50 10.65 -11.42
C PRO A 625 11.64 9.38 -11.47
N GLY A 626 10.76 9.21 -10.48
CA GLY A 626 9.78 8.14 -10.47
C GLY A 626 10.27 6.75 -10.09
N VAL A 627 11.51 6.62 -9.67
CA VAL A 627 12.06 5.33 -9.22
C VAL A 627 11.73 5.10 -7.74
N HIS A 628 11.25 3.90 -7.41
CA HIS A 628 11.10 3.48 -6.03
C HIS A 628 12.47 3.23 -5.39
N ARG A 629 12.98 4.20 -4.65
CA ARG A 629 14.35 4.26 -4.15
C ARG A 629 14.69 3.32 -2.99
N PRO A 630 13.77 3.02 -2.04
CA PRO A 630 14.14 2.23 -0.88
C PRO A 630 14.77 0.86 -1.16
N PRO A 631 14.30 0.05 -2.12
CA PRO A 631 14.96 -1.20 -2.48
C PRO A 631 16.36 -1.00 -3.05
N LEU A 632 16.55 0.02 -3.92
CA LEU A 632 17.85 0.31 -4.53
C LEU A 632 18.89 0.73 -3.48
N ARG A 633 18.48 1.57 -2.51
CA ARG A 633 19.36 1.95 -1.40
C ARG A 633 19.76 0.73 -0.57
N ARG A 634 18.86 -0.23 -0.35
CA ARG A 634 19.22 -1.50 0.31
C ARG A 634 20.21 -2.32 -0.51
N GLN A 635 20.06 -2.38 -1.85
CA GLN A 635 21.02 -3.08 -2.70
C GLN A 635 22.42 -2.46 -2.63
N ILE A 636 22.54 -1.14 -2.57
CA ILE A 636 23.83 -0.46 -2.36
C ILE A 636 24.44 -0.90 -1.03
N VAL A 637 23.67 -0.91 0.06
CA VAL A 637 24.16 -1.37 1.36
C VAL A 637 24.61 -2.84 1.32
N TRP A 638 23.81 -3.71 0.71
CA TRP A 638 24.18 -5.12 0.55
C TRP A 638 25.42 -5.31 -0.33
N THR A 639 25.64 -4.46 -1.33
CA THR A 639 26.83 -4.52 -2.19
C THR A 639 28.07 -4.08 -1.43
N TYR A 640 27.99 -3.06 -0.56
CA TYR A 640 29.10 -2.73 0.35
C TYR A 640 29.46 -3.93 1.23
N LEU A 641 28.45 -4.61 1.79
CA LEU A 641 28.70 -5.80 2.60
C LEU A 641 29.29 -6.96 1.79
N ALA A 642 28.77 -7.22 0.57
CA ALA A 642 29.29 -8.26 -0.31
C ALA A 642 30.78 -8.05 -0.64
N ARG A 643 31.19 -6.80 -0.90
CA ARG A 643 32.60 -6.41 -1.11
C ARG A 643 33.48 -6.69 0.12
N ARG A 644 32.89 -6.79 1.33
CA ARG A 644 33.57 -6.94 2.62
C ARG A 644 33.26 -8.28 3.28
N ASP A 645 33.19 -9.35 2.51
CA ASP A 645 32.89 -10.72 2.98
C ASP A 645 31.62 -10.80 3.84
N ARG A 646 30.62 -9.95 3.54
CA ARG A 646 29.35 -9.81 4.26
C ARG A 646 29.49 -9.45 5.75
N SER A 647 30.61 -8.85 6.11
CA SER A 647 30.93 -8.44 7.49
C SER A 647 30.74 -6.94 7.69
N TRP A 648 29.86 -6.56 8.59
CA TRP A 648 29.67 -5.18 9.01
C TRP A 648 30.96 -4.58 9.62
N ASP A 649 31.78 -5.41 10.28
CA ASP A 649 33.02 -4.99 10.92
C ASP A 649 34.13 -4.61 9.92
N LYS A 650 34.01 -5.07 8.68
CA LYS A 650 34.99 -4.81 7.62
C LYS A 650 34.60 -3.62 6.73
N LEU A 651 33.45 -2.97 6.98
CA LEU A 651 33.05 -1.78 6.21
C LEU A 651 34.04 -0.63 6.41
N GLU A 652 34.38 0.05 5.30
CA GLU A 652 35.13 1.29 5.41
C GLU A 652 34.30 2.39 6.08
N PRO A 653 34.90 3.36 6.76
CA PRO A 653 34.18 4.46 7.40
C PRO A 653 33.27 5.23 6.44
N LYS A 654 33.67 5.41 5.18
CA LYS A 654 32.86 6.05 4.15
C LYS A 654 31.66 5.21 3.72
N GLU A 655 31.84 3.89 3.58
CA GLU A 655 30.79 2.93 3.26
C GLU A 655 29.75 2.87 4.41
N ALA A 656 30.21 2.81 5.65
CA ALA A 656 29.33 2.82 6.82
C ALA A 656 28.51 4.13 6.92
N ALA A 657 29.15 5.29 6.71
CA ALA A 657 28.47 6.58 6.73
C ALA A 657 27.42 6.69 5.61
N ARG A 658 27.76 6.25 4.39
CA ARG A 658 26.82 6.23 3.26
C ARG A 658 25.68 5.26 3.50
N ALA A 659 25.93 4.08 4.07
CA ALA A 659 24.89 3.13 4.43
C ALA A 659 23.88 3.73 5.43
N VAL A 660 24.38 4.41 6.47
CA VAL A 660 23.52 5.10 7.44
C VAL A 660 22.66 6.16 6.77
N GLU A 661 23.26 7.00 5.91
CA GLU A 661 22.53 8.05 5.17
C GLU A 661 21.39 7.45 4.33
N LEU A 662 21.68 6.42 3.54
CA LEU A 662 20.71 5.75 2.66
C LEU A 662 19.57 5.10 3.46
N LEU A 663 19.88 4.47 4.58
CA LEU A 663 18.89 3.82 5.45
C LEU A 663 18.04 4.84 6.21
N GLU A 664 18.61 5.99 6.61
CA GLU A 664 17.82 7.10 7.19
C GLU A 664 16.86 7.73 6.16
N GLN A 665 17.28 7.83 4.89
CA GLN A 665 16.38 8.24 3.81
C GLN A 665 15.24 7.22 3.63
N ASN A 666 15.54 5.92 3.68
CA ASN A 666 14.52 4.88 3.62
C ASN A 666 13.53 4.98 4.78
N LEU A 667 14.02 5.18 6.02
CA LEU A 667 13.16 5.27 7.21
C LEU A 667 12.31 6.56 7.23
N ARG A 668 12.69 7.61 6.49
CA ARG A 668 11.82 8.78 6.28
C ARG A 668 10.70 8.49 5.27
N GLU A 669 10.99 7.69 4.24
CA GLU A 669 10.03 7.33 3.18
C GLU A 669 9.16 6.13 3.60
N GLU A 670 9.71 5.16 4.32
CA GLU A 670 9.06 3.93 4.80
C GLU A 670 9.34 3.75 6.31
N PRO A 671 8.73 4.54 7.20
CA PRO A 671 9.03 4.50 8.64
C PRO A 671 8.58 3.19 9.31
N ASP A 672 7.69 2.41 8.67
CA ASP A 672 7.21 1.10 9.09
C ASP A 672 8.09 -0.07 8.63
N SER A 673 9.17 0.20 7.91
CA SER A 673 10.07 -0.82 7.39
C SER A 673 10.99 -1.38 8.48
N ASP A 674 10.55 -2.45 9.14
CA ASP A 674 11.33 -3.20 10.14
C ASP A 674 12.72 -3.63 9.62
N SER A 675 12.82 -3.99 8.34
CA SER A 675 14.10 -4.39 7.73
C SER A 675 15.08 -3.21 7.59
N ASN A 676 14.61 -2.02 7.23
CA ASN A 676 15.45 -0.83 7.17
C ASN A 676 15.96 -0.45 8.55
N LEU A 677 15.14 -0.58 9.59
CA LEU A 677 15.56 -0.27 10.97
C LEU A 677 16.63 -1.24 11.48
N ARG A 678 16.46 -2.53 11.22
CA ARG A 678 17.51 -3.53 11.58
C ARG A 678 18.85 -3.23 10.91
N LEU A 679 18.82 -2.94 9.60
CA LEU A 679 20.05 -2.58 8.87
C LEU A 679 20.65 -1.28 9.40
N TRP A 680 19.83 -0.28 9.72
CA TRP A 680 20.30 0.99 10.27
C TRP A 680 21.02 0.79 11.62
N VAL A 681 20.48 -0.02 12.53
CA VAL A 681 21.12 -0.31 13.82
C VAL A 681 22.48 -1.02 13.60
N GLN A 682 22.59 -1.91 12.59
CA GLN A 682 23.86 -2.54 12.25
C GLN A 682 24.86 -1.53 11.66
N ALA A 683 24.41 -0.64 10.79
CA ALA A 683 25.27 0.34 10.13
C ALA A 683 25.73 1.45 11.10
N VAL A 684 24.82 2.01 11.91
CA VAL A 684 25.10 3.18 12.75
C VAL A 684 26.15 2.91 13.82
N ARG A 685 26.23 1.69 14.33
CA ARG A 685 27.25 1.29 15.32
C ARG A 685 28.65 1.07 14.72
N ARG A 686 28.76 1.11 13.38
CA ARG A 686 30.04 1.03 12.63
C ARG A 686 30.58 2.40 12.23
N LEU A 687 29.88 3.47 12.54
CA LEU A 687 30.40 4.83 12.36
C LEU A 687 31.63 5.05 13.23
N THR A 688 32.57 5.85 12.77
CA THR A 688 33.76 6.25 13.55
C THR A 688 33.37 6.93 14.86
N ALA A 689 32.24 7.64 14.88
CA ALA A 689 31.61 8.22 16.06
C ALA A 689 30.12 7.86 16.08
N PRO A 690 29.73 6.70 16.65
CA PRO A 690 28.32 6.34 16.78
C PRO A 690 27.56 7.40 17.61
N PRO A 691 26.26 7.65 17.31
CA PRO A 691 25.46 8.56 18.11
C PRO A 691 25.33 8.06 19.55
N SER A 692 25.17 8.99 20.50
CA SER A 692 24.86 8.63 21.89
C SER A 692 23.51 7.89 21.96
N LEU A 693 23.31 7.09 23.02
CA LEU A 693 22.05 6.38 23.25
C LEU A 693 20.83 7.34 23.19
N ASN A 694 20.95 8.55 23.75
CA ASN A 694 19.88 9.54 23.71
C ASN A 694 19.52 9.93 22.26
N LYS A 695 20.50 10.18 21.40
CA LYS A 695 20.26 10.50 19.99
C LYS A 695 19.68 9.32 19.20
N ALA A 696 20.13 8.11 19.50
CA ALA A 696 19.58 6.90 18.90
C ALA A 696 18.11 6.68 19.33
N ILE A 697 17.81 6.86 20.61
CA ILE A 697 16.44 6.79 21.15
C ILE A 697 15.54 7.84 20.51
N GLU A 698 16.01 9.08 20.40
CA GLU A 698 15.26 10.17 19.73
C GLU A 698 14.87 9.80 18.30
N ARG A 699 15.82 9.30 17.49
CA ARG A 699 15.59 8.88 16.10
C ARG A 699 14.61 7.72 16.01
N VAL A 700 14.79 6.66 16.79
CA VAL A 700 13.88 5.49 16.75
C VAL A 700 12.50 5.87 17.26
N SER A 701 12.41 6.75 18.28
CA SER A 701 11.13 7.27 18.78
C SER A 701 10.39 8.09 17.72
N TYR A 702 11.11 8.90 16.94
CA TYR A 702 10.52 9.66 15.83
C TYR A 702 9.92 8.71 14.76
N TRP A 703 10.66 7.70 14.34
CA TRP A 703 10.13 6.72 13.35
C TRP A 703 8.95 5.93 13.90
N ARG A 704 9.03 5.50 15.18
CA ARG A 704 7.91 4.82 15.84
C ARG A 704 6.65 5.68 15.93
N ALA A 705 6.77 6.97 16.19
CA ALA A 705 5.62 7.88 16.25
C ALA A 705 4.85 7.97 14.90
N ASN A 706 5.53 7.69 13.79
CA ASN A 706 4.98 7.74 12.44
C ASN A 706 4.58 6.37 11.87
N ALA A 707 4.81 5.28 12.61
CA ALA A 707 4.55 3.92 12.11
C ALA A 707 4.35 2.90 13.22
N ASP A 708 3.60 1.83 12.88
CA ASP A 708 3.37 0.68 13.75
C ASP A 708 4.48 -0.38 13.53
N SER A 709 5.66 -0.17 14.11
CA SER A 709 6.85 -1.01 13.93
C SER A 709 7.18 -1.83 15.16
N LEU A 710 7.26 -3.17 15.01
CA LEU A 710 7.74 -4.07 16.06
C LEU A 710 9.22 -3.80 16.36
N GLU A 711 10.04 -3.65 15.32
CA GLU A 711 11.47 -3.41 15.48
C GLU A 711 11.77 -2.09 16.21
N ALA A 712 10.94 -1.06 15.99
CA ALA A 712 11.08 0.19 16.70
C ALA A 712 10.80 0.02 18.22
N ALA A 713 9.74 -0.71 18.58
CA ALA A 713 9.47 -1.03 19.98
C ALA A 713 10.59 -1.88 20.60
N TYR A 714 11.07 -2.89 19.85
CA TYR A 714 12.17 -3.75 20.26
C TYR A 714 13.46 -2.96 20.49
N TYR A 715 13.91 -2.16 19.53
CA TYR A 715 15.15 -1.40 19.69
C TYR A 715 15.02 -0.27 20.72
N LEU A 716 13.85 0.31 20.94
CA LEU A 716 13.65 1.25 22.03
C LEU A 716 13.88 0.57 23.39
N TYR A 717 13.29 -0.61 23.62
CA TYR A 717 13.57 -1.28 24.89
C TYR A 717 15.05 -1.69 25.05
N VAL A 718 15.70 -2.14 23.94
CA VAL A 718 17.13 -2.47 23.96
C VAL A 718 17.98 -1.25 24.33
N LEU A 719 17.72 -0.10 23.71
CA LEU A 719 18.46 1.14 23.96
C LEU A 719 18.25 1.67 25.39
N TYR A 720 17.00 1.63 25.91
CA TYR A 720 16.72 2.00 27.29
C TYR A 720 17.35 1.01 28.30
N ALA A 721 17.35 -0.29 27.98
CA ALA A 721 18.03 -1.28 28.81
C ALA A 721 19.55 -1.03 28.85
N LEU A 722 20.18 -0.62 27.74
CA LEU A 722 21.59 -0.20 27.75
C LEU A 722 21.81 1.03 28.65
N GLN A 723 20.91 2.02 28.61
CA GLN A 723 20.98 3.16 29.51
C GLN A 723 20.84 2.76 30.98
N CYS A 724 19.99 1.78 31.30
CA CYS A 724 19.90 1.22 32.67
C CYS A 724 21.21 0.58 33.08
N LEU A 725 21.84 -0.21 32.21
CA LEU A 725 23.13 -0.86 32.45
C LEU A 725 24.30 0.15 32.59
N GLU A 726 24.14 1.36 32.03
CA GLU A 726 25.07 2.49 32.21
C GLU A 726 24.73 3.36 33.44
N GLY A 727 23.72 2.98 34.24
CA GLY A 727 23.40 3.62 35.54
C GLY A 727 22.20 4.59 35.50
N SER A 728 21.42 4.66 34.41
CA SER A 728 20.24 5.52 34.33
C SER A 728 19.02 4.85 34.99
N ILE A 729 18.60 5.31 36.15
CA ILE A 729 17.39 4.80 36.83
C ILE A 729 16.09 5.19 36.08
N VAL A 730 16.08 6.37 35.49
CA VAL A 730 14.90 6.88 34.74
C VAL A 730 14.58 6.01 33.49
N ALA A 731 15.58 5.35 32.94
CA ALA A 731 15.41 4.49 31.77
C ALA A 731 14.69 3.16 32.09
N LEU A 732 14.59 2.75 33.35
CA LEU A 732 14.03 1.46 33.75
C LEU A 732 12.54 1.34 33.38
N GLU A 733 11.74 2.36 33.68
CA GLU A 733 10.32 2.39 33.35
C GLU A 733 10.10 2.35 31.86
N GLN A 734 10.89 3.11 31.08
CA GLN A 734 10.80 3.13 29.64
C GLN A 734 11.23 1.80 29.00
N ALA A 735 12.27 1.18 29.52
CA ALA A 735 12.70 -0.16 29.09
C ALA A 735 11.59 -1.19 29.32
N ALA A 736 10.96 -1.20 30.49
CA ALA A 736 9.84 -2.09 30.81
C ALA A 736 8.64 -1.85 29.88
N ARG A 737 8.26 -0.58 29.68
CA ARG A 737 7.15 -0.19 28.81
C ARG A 737 7.34 -0.68 27.36
N PHE A 738 8.48 -0.39 26.75
CA PHE A 738 8.74 -0.81 25.38
C PHE A 738 9.01 -2.31 25.25
N MET A 739 9.49 -2.97 26.27
CA MET A 739 9.60 -4.43 26.33
C MET A 739 8.21 -5.08 26.31
N ASP A 740 7.24 -4.56 27.07
CA ASP A 740 5.86 -5.05 27.04
C ASP A 740 5.20 -4.77 25.68
N GLU A 741 5.44 -3.61 25.07
CA GLU A 741 4.97 -3.30 23.75
C GLU A 741 5.58 -4.25 22.69
N SER A 742 6.89 -4.51 22.72
CA SER A 742 7.55 -5.47 21.86
C SER A 742 6.96 -6.88 22.00
N ARG A 743 6.74 -7.32 23.27
CA ARG A 743 6.12 -8.61 23.59
C ARG A 743 4.70 -8.74 23.02
N GLN A 744 3.87 -7.72 23.17
CA GLN A 744 2.51 -7.69 22.63
C GLN A 744 2.50 -7.79 21.10
N ARG A 745 3.35 -7.00 20.42
CA ARG A 745 3.46 -7.00 18.96
C ARG A 745 4.04 -8.31 18.41
N ALA A 746 4.96 -8.92 19.16
CA ALA A 746 5.56 -10.19 18.76
C ALA A 746 4.74 -11.43 19.14
N ARG A 747 3.56 -11.27 19.78
CA ARG A 747 2.78 -12.39 20.37
C ARG A 747 2.52 -13.53 19.39
N LEU A 748 2.32 -13.23 18.11
CA LEU A 748 2.03 -14.22 17.08
C LEU A 748 3.26 -14.63 16.27
N ARG A 749 4.44 -14.03 16.53
CA ARG A 749 5.67 -14.39 15.80
C ARG A 749 6.28 -15.69 16.29
N ARG A 750 6.68 -16.54 15.35
CA ARG A 750 7.59 -17.67 15.62
C ARG A 750 8.97 -17.10 16.04
N ASN A 751 9.66 -17.77 16.95
CA ASN A 751 10.99 -17.37 17.42
C ASN A 751 11.04 -16.04 18.21
N ARG A 752 9.94 -15.56 18.79
CA ARG A 752 9.90 -14.36 19.63
C ARG A 752 10.85 -14.42 20.82
N THR A 753 11.18 -15.63 21.30
CA THR A 753 12.07 -15.91 22.42
C THR A 753 13.55 -15.96 22.04
N LYS A 754 13.88 -15.92 20.74
CA LYS A 754 15.26 -15.91 20.26
C LYS A 754 15.92 -14.57 20.59
N SER A 755 17.12 -14.58 21.18
CA SER A 755 17.92 -13.37 21.37
C SER A 755 18.57 -12.95 20.06
N TYR A 756 18.17 -11.78 19.53
CA TYR A 756 18.70 -11.23 18.29
C TYR A 756 19.91 -10.34 18.51
N GLU A 757 19.88 -9.55 19.58
CA GLU A 757 21.02 -8.76 20.05
C GLU A 757 21.51 -9.29 21.39
N TRP A 758 22.77 -9.06 21.68
CA TRP A 758 23.47 -9.55 22.87
C TRP A 758 24.30 -8.42 23.45
N LEU A 759 24.55 -8.46 24.78
CA LEU A 759 25.45 -7.52 25.43
C LEU A 759 26.89 -8.00 25.26
N GLY A 760 27.67 -7.23 24.53
CA GLY A 760 29.10 -7.40 24.37
C GLY A 760 29.93 -6.42 25.22
N HIS A 761 31.21 -6.38 24.91
CA HIS A 761 32.12 -5.39 25.46
C HIS A 761 31.93 -4.03 24.74
N GLY A 762 32.21 -2.93 25.46
CA GLY A 762 32.02 -1.57 24.94
C GLY A 762 30.99 -0.79 25.73
N ALA A 763 30.62 0.39 25.19
CA ALA A 763 29.61 1.28 25.75
C ALA A 763 28.65 1.77 24.66
N GLY A 764 27.43 2.18 25.05
CA GLY A 764 26.44 2.66 24.14
C GLY A 764 26.06 1.62 23.07
N LEU A 765 25.89 2.08 21.84
CA LEU A 765 25.55 1.22 20.71
C LEU A 765 26.64 0.18 20.37
N SER A 766 27.89 0.47 20.71
CA SER A 766 29.03 -0.45 20.48
C SER A 766 29.01 -1.66 21.42
N ALA A 767 28.21 -1.64 22.48
CA ALA A 767 28.00 -2.77 23.35
C ALA A 767 27.09 -3.85 22.79
N LEU A 768 26.39 -3.59 21.67
CA LEU A 768 25.50 -4.56 21.03
C LEU A 768 26.26 -5.48 20.08
N VAL A 769 26.03 -6.78 20.23
CA VAL A 769 26.53 -7.84 19.34
C VAL A 769 25.33 -8.55 18.70
N HIS A 770 25.21 -8.52 17.39
CA HIS A 770 24.16 -9.24 16.68
C HIS A 770 24.44 -10.75 16.68
N HIS A 771 23.41 -11.57 16.89
CA HIS A 771 23.56 -13.04 16.95
C HIS A 771 24.31 -13.64 15.74
N GLY A 772 24.18 -13.04 14.55
CA GLY A 772 24.93 -13.47 13.36
C GLY A 772 26.46 -13.32 13.44
N GLN A 773 26.99 -12.58 14.42
CA GLN A 773 28.43 -12.42 14.67
C GLN A 773 28.96 -13.49 15.65
N LEU A 774 28.06 -14.22 16.32
CA LEU A 774 28.42 -15.22 17.32
C LEU A 774 28.79 -16.60 16.74
N GLY A 775 28.84 -16.73 15.42
CA GLY A 775 29.15 -17.97 14.75
C GLY A 775 28.00 -18.97 14.75
N GLU A 776 28.32 -20.26 14.78
CA GLU A 776 27.31 -21.31 14.78
C GLU A 776 26.84 -21.63 16.21
N TRP A 777 25.61 -22.15 16.32
CA TRP A 777 25.11 -22.71 17.57
C TRP A 777 25.76 -24.07 17.80
N VAL A 778 26.36 -24.26 18.94
CA VAL A 778 27.05 -25.53 19.35
C VAL A 778 26.07 -26.34 20.21
N PRO A 779 25.53 -27.44 19.71
CA PRO A 779 24.52 -28.23 20.44
C PRO A 779 25.04 -28.78 21.78
N GLU A 780 26.32 -29.16 21.84
CA GLU A 780 26.98 -29.74 23.01
C GLU A 780 27.05 -28.77 24.19
N THR A 781 27.25 -27.50 23.92
CA THR A 781 27.29 -26.43 24.94
C THR A 781 25.97 -25.69 25.07
N GLU A 782 25.02 -25.96 24.19
CA GLU A 782 23.78 -25.20 24.04
C GLU A 782 24.01 -23.69 23.96
N PHE A 783 25.10 -23.26 23.32
CA PHE A 783 25.49 -21.86 23.23
C PHE A 783 26.25 -21.56 21.91
N TRP A 784 26.50 -20.28 21.68
CA TRP A 784 27.18 -19.79 20.48
C TRP A 784 28.69 -20.04 20.49
N GLN A 785 29.27 -20.35 19.33
CA GLN A 785 30.70 -20.65 19.14
C GLN A 785 31.61 -19.49 19.59
N ASN A 786 31.27 -18.27 19.22
CA ASN A 786 32.12 -17.06 19.45
C ASN A 786 31.62 -16.24 20.64
N SER A 787 31.41 -16.88 21.79
CA SER A 787 30.94 -16.24 23.04
C SER A 787 31.94 -15.26 23.68
N GLY A 788 33.21 -15.28 23.27
CA GLY A 788 34.25 -14.35 23.82
C GLY A 788 33.99 -12.86 23.55
N GLN A 789 33.11 -12.53 22.59
CA GLN A 789 32.67 -11.16 22.32
C GLN A 789 31.65 -10.65 23.36
N LEU A 790 31.06 -11.55 24.13
CA LEU A 790 30.01 -11.22 25.08
C LEU A 790 30.55 -10.85 26.44
N ARG A 791 29.94 -9.86 27.10
CA ARG A 791 30.24 -9.43 28.44
C ARG A 791 29.42 -10.21 29.47
N ARG A 792 30.03 -10.76 30.48
CA ARG A 792 29.34 -11.33 31.64
C ARG A 792 28.84 -10.21 32.57
N LEU A 793 27.60 -10.35 33.01
CA LEU A 793 26.97 -9.51 34.02
C LEU A 793 26.78 -10.28 35.30
N GLU A 794 26.74 -9.54 36.41
CA GLU A 794 26.35 -10.04 37.71
C GLU A 794 24.86 -9.79 37.94
N GLY A 795 24.21 -10.72 38.63
CA GLY A 795 22.80 -10.62 38.99
C GLY A 795 22.48 -11.49 40.21
N ARG A 796 21.24 -11.42 40.65
CA ARG A 796 20.71 -12.23 41.74
C ARG A 796 19.45 -12.95 41.29
N ILE A 797 19.30 -14.23 41.60
CA ILE A 797 18.10 -14.99 41.31
C ILE A 797 16.96 -14.40 42.13
N ALA A 798 16.02 -13.72 41.49
CA ALA A 798 14.89 -13.08 42.16
C ALA A 798 13.77 -14.10 42.46
N ARG A 799 13.54 -15.04 41.54
CA ARG A 799 12.43 -16.02 41.63
C ARG A 799 12.69 -17.23 40.74
N ILE A 800 12.26 -18.39 41.21
CA ILE A 800 12.21 -19.62 40.41
C ILE A 800 10.77 -20.16 40.46
N ASP A 801 10.10 -20.18 39.33
CA ASP A 801 8.70 -20.67 39.19
C ASP A 801 8.64 -22.17 38.86
N GLY A 802 9.80 -22.78 38.55
CA GLY A 802 9.95 -24.18 38.22
C GLY A 802 11.24 -24.46 37.41
N PRO A 803 11.48 -25.68 36.99
CA PRO A 803 12.74 -26.04 36.31
C PRO A 803 12.96 -25.32 34.97
N GLN A 804 11.88 -24.82 34.33
CA GLN A 804 11.91 -24.16 33.02
C GLN A 804 11.73 -22.66 33.10
N ALA A 805 11.42 -22.06 34.24
CA ALA A 805 11.11 -20.65 34.36
C ALA A 805 11.65 -20.05 35.66
N GLY A 806 12.38 -18.95 35.56
CA GLY A 806 12.85 -18.14 36.64
C GLY A 806 13.27 -16.75 36.18
N GLU A 807 13.49 -15.87 37.15
CA GLU A 807 13.88 -14.47 36.94
C GLU A 807 15.17 -14.17 37.66
N ILE A 808 16.08 -13.46 37.00
CA ILE A 808 17.28 -12.89 37.55
C ILE A 808 17.15 -11.38 37.54
N GLU A 809 17.39 -10.74 38.68
CA GLU A 809 17.45 -9.28 38.80
C GLU A 809 18.91 -8.83 38.68
N LEU A 810 19.13 -7.87 37.78
CA LEU A 810 20.41 -7.23 37.54
C LEU A 810 20.59 -6.06 38.51
N SER A 811 21.83 -5.62 38.78
CA SER A 811 22.14 -4.51 39.66
C SER A 811 21.44 -3.19 39.30
N CYS A 812 21.04 -3.00 38.07
CA CYS A 812 20.27 -1.83 37.57
C CYS A 812 18.74 -1.97 37.71
N GLY A 813 18.24 -3.06 38.34
CA GLY A 813 16.80 -3.32 38.50
C GLY A 813 16.10 -4.00 37.31
N LEU A 814 16.78 -4.22 36.19
CA LEU A 814 16.24 -4.98 35.05
C LEU A 814 16.10 -6.46 35.44
N LYS A 815 15.04 -7.10 34.94
CA LYS A 815 14.76 -8.51 35.15
C LYS A 815 14.94 -9.30 33.87
N ALA A 816 15.69 -10.40 33.94
CA ALA A 816 15.95 -11.29 32.83
C ALA A 816 15.39 -12.70 33.08
N PHE A 817 14.67 -13.24 32.14
CA PHE A 817 14.20 -14.64 32.18
C PHE A 817 15.38 -15.62 32.04
N PHE A 818 15.35 -16.72 32.79
CA PHE A 818 16.30 -17.81 32.62
C PHE A 818 15.64 -19.18 32.82
N VAL A 819 16.32 -20.26 32.41
CA VAL A 819 15.91 -21.66 32.60
C VAL A 819 16.73 -22.26 33.75
N PRO A 820 16.17 -22.40 34.98
CA PRO A 820 16.91 -22.87 36.16
C PRO A 820 17.57 -24.23 35.99
N ALA A 821 16.89 -25.16 35.31
CA ALA A 821 17.39 -26.53 35.09
C ALA A 821 18.74 -26.56 34.35
N ARG A 822 19.02 -25.62 33.47
CA ARG A 822 20.29 -25.54 32.71
C ARG A 822 21.50 -25.19 33.60
N GLY A 823 21.29 -24.44 34.68
CA GLY A 823 22.34 -24.07 35.63
C GLY A 823 22.35 -24.89 36.93
N GLY A 824 21.48 -25.90 37.05
CA GLY A 824 21.35 -26.70 38.25
C GLY A 824 20.67 -25.97 39.44
N PHE A 825 19.92 -24.90 39.16
CA PHE A 825 19.22 -24.13 40.18
C PHE A 825 17.81 -24.71 40.47
N SER A 826 17.40 -24.61 41.74
CA SER A 826 16.12 -25.13 42.21
C SER A 826 15.36 -24.14 43.08
N GLN A 827 14.02 -24.20 43.02
CA GLN A 827 13.12 -23.39 43.83
C GLN A 827 13.37 -23.60 45.35
N GLY A 828 13.29 -22.53 46.11
CA GLY A 828 13.47 -22.50 47.58
C GLY A 828 14.91 -22.69 48.04
N ARG A 829 15.85 -23.12 47.18
CA ARG A 829 17.24 -23.36 47.53
C ARG A 829 18.21 -22.38 46.90
N SER A 830 17.91 -21.92 45.67
CA SER A 830 18.82 -21.07 44.89
C SER A 830 18.32 -19.62 44.78
N GLU A 831 17.19 -19.29 45.36
CA GLU A 831 16.68 -17.91 45.41
C GLU A 831 17.60 -17.02 46.19
N ASN A 832 17.78 -15.77 45.78
CA ASN A 832 18.75 -14.80 46.27
C ASN A 832 20.22 -15.13 46.01
N ALA A 833 20.57 -16.25 45.33
CA ALA A 833 21.94 -16.57 45.00
C ALA A 833 22.52 -15.54 44.02
N ALA A 834 23.78 -15.15 44.24
CA ALA A 834 24.53 -14.35 43.27
C ALA A 834 24.95 -15.22 42.08
N VAL A 835 24.78 -14.69 40.89
CA VAL A 835 25.04 -15.41 39.63
C VAL A 835 25.74 -14.51 38.63
N THR A 836 26.43 -15.12 37.69
CA THR A 836 26.93 -14.47 36.50
C THR A 836 26.22 -15.02 35.24
N LEU A 837 26.04 -14.19 34.25
CA LEU A 837 25.24 -14.52 33.05
C LEU A 837 25.71 -13.76 31.81
N PHE A 838 25.32 -14.25 30.64
CA PHE A 838 25.31 -13.47 29.42
C PHE A 838 23.87 -12.95 29.17
N LEU A 839 23.73 -11.68 28.78
CA LEU A 839 22.44 -11.04 28.55
C LEU A 839 22.13 -11.00 27.07
N GLY A 840 21.00 -11.59 26.68
CA GLY A 840 20.42 -11.54 25.34
C GLY A 840 19.13 -10.75 25.34
N PHE A 841 18.87 -10.06 24.23
CA PHE A 841 17.66 -9.28 23.96
C PHE A 841 16.79 -10.03 22.94
N SER A 842 15.59 -10.42 23.35
CA SER A 842 14.60 -11.05 22.47
C SER A 842 13.37 -10.15 22.32
N TYR A 843 12.50 -10.42 21.36
CA TYR A 843 11.23 -9.69 21.29
C TYR A 843 10.34 -9.89 22.51
N ASP A 844 10.53 -11.02 23.20
CA ASP A 844 9.78 -11.38 24.42
C ASP A 844 10.40 -10.82 25.69
N GLY A 845 11.55 -10.13 25.59
CA GLY A 845 12.25 -9.47 26.67
C GLY A 845 13.68 -9.95 26.89
N LEU A 846 14.23 -9.61 28.02
CA LEU A 846 15.58 -9.95 28.41
C LEU A 846 15.73 -11.43 28.80
N ARG A 847 16.81 -12.07 28.34
CA ARG A 847 17.11 -13.47 28.59
C ARG A 847 18.53 -13.65 29.12
N ALA A 848 18.62 -14.35 30.21
CA ALA A 848 19.91 -14.73 30.83
C ALA A 848 20.33 -16.11 30.32
N TRP A 849 21.56 -16.21 29.85
CA TRP A 849 22.17 -17.41 29.30
C TRP A 849 23.46 -17.75 30.02
N GLU A 850 23.86 -19.02 29.98
CA GLU A 850 25.09 -19.48 30.62
C GLU A 850 25.20 -19.02 32.09
N VAL A 851 24.07 -19.16 32.83
CA VAL A 851 23.99 -18.71 34.23
C VAL A 851 24.85 -19.61 35.12
N LYS A 852 25.77 -19.04 35.87
CA LYS A 852 26.69 -19.73 36.80
C LYS A 852 26.60 -19.08 38.16
N GLY A 853 26.57 -19.91 39.22
CA GLY A 853 26.74 -19.42 40.61
C GLY A 853 28.11 -18.76 40.79
N GLN A 854 28.15 -17.69 41.56
CA GLN A 854 29.40 -17.06 42.04
C GLN A 854 30.02 -17.86 43.13
#